data_e30ef05d0a9f625b48a41c0c215af132
#
_entry.id   e30ef05d0a9f625b48a41c0c215af132
#
_cell.length_a   1.000
_cell.length_b   1.000
_cell.length_c   1.000
_cell.angle_alpha   90.00
_cell.angle_beta   90.00
_cell.angle_gamma   90.00
#
_symmetry.space_group_name_H-M   'P 1'
#
loop_
_entity.id
_entity.type
_entity.pdbx_description
1 polymer ?
#
loop_
_entity_poly.entity_id
_entity_poly.type
_entity_poly.pdbx_seq_one_letter_code
_entity_poly.pdbx_strand_id
1 'polypeptide(L)'
;MSENPYPGLRPFRPDEAQLFFGRESQVDAMVDCLAAARFLAVVGSSGCGKSSLVNCGLRPALQRGLLAQAGSAWRIASMRPGLDPIGEMAGALAAPGLLFDLNGSVPPGVAGGAAAAVAVAQADLVGSTLRLSKRGLVDLVQQARLPAGTQLLLVLDQFEELFRYRALAQAEQRAADAVALVKLLLEATAQTELPIYVVMTMRSDFLGDCTQFNGLAEAINAGQYLVPRLSRDERRSAIAGPALVAGARISPTLLTRLVNDVGDNPDQLSVLQHALNRTWAAWSAAAALDKPLALPHYESIGTMANALDLHAERALAELGEGPPQALAGRVFKALTDRATDPRGVRRPTRLDKLCQITEATPEQVAPVLAVFRKPSRSFLMPPADQALAADSVIDISHESLMRVWERLKRWTDDEALSAQRYRRLADTAALHAEAKAGLWRDPDLQLALDWRTQARPNIAWAARLAPGFDAAMAFLDSSLAERDAEQRRDADQARQAQLDQHARTRAEAQAEVQASYARRMKRRAMLSMLLALLAVGMAAQVIYQDREASRKRGEDERAQQAALKSKAQDEAERVTALRQVASQAQLWQDALRRNPELAQVMRPLASQATLYIQFQAEEQRTVAEAVRSRASDQQLNAPGIEKVRAGPAAPELRYFHEQDLREAQKAAAWMQGSPGLQALMVKWVPGQGDKVKPGKMELWFGAPAKRLLVVAGSYTQRDNAEQQLAALKALGPALRVIETRDYPNLREGFYAVVAGPFADEAQARQVLDAVSAKAKDAYIKPGW
;
A
#
# COMPACT_ATOMS: atom_id res chain seq x y z
N MET A 1 5.37 -19.02 -32.49
CA MET A 1 4.66 -17.74 -32.16
C MET A 1 5.47 -17.06 -31.07
N SER A 2 5.92 -15.84 -31.25
CA SER A 2 6.61 -15.12 -30.17
C SER A 2 5.64 -14.93 -28.99
N GLU A 3 6.13 -15.22 -27.78
CA GLU A 3 5.39 -15.01 -26.54
C GLU A 3 5.00 -13.53 -26.41
N ASN A 4 3.86 -13.25 -25.79
CA ASN A 4 3.40 -11.86 -25.61
C ASN A 4 4.39 -11.10 -24.73
N PRO A 5 5.05 -10.05 -25.22
CA PRO A 5 6.09 -9.35 -24.48
C PRO A 5 5.54 -8.39 -23.40
N TYR A 6 4.23 -8.23 -23.32
CA TYR A 6 3.58 -7.34 -22.36
C TYR A 6 2.93 -8.14 -21.25
N PRO A 7 3.30 -7.94 -19.98
CA PRO A 7 2.81 -8.74 -18.85
C PRO A 7 1.34 -8.48 -18.49
N GLY A 8 0.73 -7.41 -19.00
CA GLY A 8 -0.61 -7.00 -18.61
C GLY A 8 -0.65 -6.31 -17.24
N LEU A 9 -1.53 -6.79 -16.33
CA LEU A 9 -1.67 -6.19 -14.99
C LEU A 9 -0.62 -6.66 -13.98
N ARG A 10 0.06 -7.78 -14.24
CA ARG A 10 1.10 -8.24 -13.33
C ARG A 10 2.39 -7.42 -13.52
N PRO A 11 3.23 -7.32 -12.51
CA PRO A 11 4.56 -6.75 -12.70
C PRO A 11 5.40 -7.65 -13.63
N PHE A 12 6.40 -7.05 -14.28
CA PHE A 12 7.44 -7.82 -14.97
C PHE A 12 8.19 -8.70 -13.97
N ARG A 13 8.50 -9.94 -14.39
CA ARG A 13 9.29 -10.90 -13.63
C ARG A 13 10.78 -10.68 -13.86
N PRO A 14 11.65 -11.12 -12.95
CA PRO A 14 13.10 -10.95 -13.11
C PRO A 14 13.67 -11.54 -14.42
N ASP A 15 13.10 -12.62 -14.93
CA ASP A 15 13.45 -13.28 -16.18
C ASP A 15 12.98 -12.52 -17.44
N GLU A 16 12.15 -11.48 -17.27
CA GLU A 16 11.65 -10.61 -18.34
C GLU A 16 12.41 -9.27 -18.45
N ALA A 17 13.59 -9.16 -17.83
CA ALA A 17 14.35 -7.90 -17.79
C ALA A 17 14.67 -7.34 -19.18
N GLN A 18 14.86 -8.20 -20.20
CA GLN A 18 15.09 -7.80 -21.59
C GLN A 18 13.87 -7.13 -22.24
N LEU A 19 12.69 -7.22 -21.61
CA LEU A 19 11.45 -6.59 -22.07
C LEU A 19 11.13 -5.30 -21.31
N PHE A 20 12.01 -4.86 -20.41
CA PHE A 20 11.78 -3.70 -19.56
C PHE A 20 12.55 -2.48 -20.07
N PHE A 21 11.85 -1.48 -20.59
CA PHE A 21 12.40 -0.31 -21.27
C PHE A 21 11.86 1.00 -20.70
N GLY A 22 12.61 2.09 -20.91
CA GLY A 22 12.19 3.44 -20.61
C GLY A 22 12.30 3.82 -19.11
N ARG A 23 13.16 3.11 -18.40
CA ARG A 23 13.44 3.38 -16.98
C ARG A 23 14.94 3.35 -16.65
N GLU A 24 15.76 3.43 -17.66
CA GLU A 24 17.20 3.27 -17.57
C GLU A 24 17.81 4.32 -16.62
N SER A 25 17.45 5.60 -16.78
CA SER A 25 17.92 6.68 -15.92
C SER A 25 17.44 6.56 -14.47
N GLN A 26 16.24 6.00 -14.25
CA GLN A 26 15.74 5.71 -12.91
C GLN A 26 16.48 4.55 -12.25
N VAL A 27 16.87 3.55 -13.04
CA VAL A 27 17.70 2.44 -12.56
C VAL A 27 19.06 2.95 -12.11
N ASP A 28 19.71 3.79 -12.93
CA ASP A 28 21.01 4.40 -12.60
C ASP A 28 20.91 5.20 -11.30
N ALA A 29 19.89 6.07 -11.18
CA ALA A 29 19.66 6.83 -9.96
C ALA A 29 19.39 5.95 -8.74
N MET A 30 18.70 4.82 -8.90
CA MET A 30 18.49 3.87 -7.81
C MET A 30 19.77 3.12 -7.42
N VAL A 31 20.63 2.80 -8.40
CA VAL A 31 21.96 2.22 -8.13
C VAL A 31 22.81 3.23 -7.37
N ASP A 32 22.80 4.52 -7.77
CA ASP A 32 23.51 5.57 -7.05
C ASP A 32 23.00 5.74 -5.60
N CYS A 33 21.68 5.74 -5.42
CA CYS A 33 21.07 5.74 -4.10
C CYS A 33 21.51 4.51 -3.28
N LEU A 34 21.56 3.34 -3.90
CA LEU A 34 21.97 2.09 -3.25
C LEU A 34 23.50 2.04 -3.01
N ALA A 35 24.28 2.71 -3.83
CA ALA A 35 25.72 2.88 -3.61
C ALA A 35 26.02 3.72 -2.39
N ALA A 36 25.20 4.71 -2.14
CA ALA A 36 25.32 5.64 -1.02
C ALA A 36 24.80 5.04 0.28
N ALA A 37 23.74 4.27 0.19
CA ALA A 37 23.02 3.75 1.33
C ALA A 37 22.83 2.23 1.18
N ARG A 38 22.79 1.47 2.27
CA ARG A 38 22.40 0.04 2.21
C ARG A 38 20.89 -0.15 2.30
N PHE A 39 20.14 0.93 2.35
CA PHE A 39 18.68 0.96 2.41
C PHE A 39 18.12 1.83 1.30
N LEU A 40 17.16 1.35 0.56
CA LEU A 40 16.49 2.09 -0.49
C LEU A 40 14.97 1.90 -0.39
N ALA A 41 14.23 2.98 -0.14
CA ALA A 41 12.80 3.02 -0.25
C ALA A 41 12.38 3.51 -1.63
N VAL A 42 11.86 2.64 -2.47
CA VAL A 42 11.29 2.95 -3.78
C VAL A 42 9.84 3.35 -3.59
N VAL A 43 9.57 4.63 -3.58
CA VAL A 43 8.27 5.20 -3.24
C VAL A 43 7.58 5.72 -4.49
N GLY A 44 6.27 5.58 -4.56
CA GLY A 44 5.47 6.13 -5.66
C GLY A 44 4.02 5.70 -5.61
N SER A 45 3.18 6.30 -6.44
CA SER A 45 1.76 5.97 -6.54
C SER A 45 1.53 4.50 -6.91
N SER A 46 0.32 4.00 -6.66
CA SER A 46 -0.08 2.69 -7.17
C SER A 46 0.07 2.65 -8.69
N GLY A 47 0.57 1.54 -9.24
CA GLY A 47 0.68 1.37 -10.69
C GLY A 47 1.83 2.10 -11.38
N CYS A 48 2.67 2.87 -10.69
CA CYS A 48 3.82 3.57 -11.30
C CYS A 48 4.98 2.63 -11.70
N GLY A 49 4.88 1.32 -11.42
CA GLY A 49 5.85 0.32 -11.86
C GLY A 49 6.98 0.00 -10.87
N LYS A 50 6.83 0.32 -9.57
CA LYS A 50 7.86 0.09 -8.53
C LYS A 50 8.42 -1.34 -8.52
N SER A 51 7.56 -2.34 -8.43
CA SER A 51 7.97 -3.75 -8.40
C SER A 51 8.70 -4.17 -9.67
N SER A 52 8.23 -3.72 -10.85
CA SER A 52 8.90 -3.98 -12.13
C SER A 52 10.25 -3.28 -12.21
N LEU A 53 10.35 -2.04 -11.71
CA LEU A 53 11.59 -1.27 -11.69
C LEU A 53 12.64 -1.95 -10.79
N VAL A 54 12.24 -2.50 -9.66
CA VAL A 54 13.13 -3.30 -8.81
C VAL A 54 13.50 -4.61 -9.48
N ASN A 55 12.51 -5.38 -9.99
CA ASN A 55 12.72 -6.71 -10.52
C ASN A 55 13.54 -6.72 -11.84
N CYS A 56 13.21 -5.85 -12.78
CA CYS A 56 13.77 -5.85 -14.13
C CYS A 56 14.77 -4.71 -14.38
N GLY A 57 14.79 -3.71 -13.51
CA GLY A 57 15.75 -2.62 -13.55
C GLY A 57 16.90 -2.84 -12.58
N LEU A 58 16.64 -2.64 -11.28
CA LEU A 58 17.67 -2.62 -10.25
C LEU A 58 18.37 -3.99 -10.09
N ARG A 59 17.62 -5.09 -9.95
CA ARG A 59 18.22 -6.42 -9.75
C ARG A 59 19.19 -6.82 -10.87
N PRO A 60 18.82 -6.73 -12.16
CA PRO A 60 19.76 -7.02 -13.24
C PRO A 60 20.93 -6.03 -13.30
N ALA A 61 20.72 -4.77 -12.94
CA ALA A 61 21.78 -3.78 -12.86
C ALA A 61 22.85 -4.17 -11.82
N LEU A 62 22.40 -4.59 -10.63
CA LEU A 62 23.27 -5.07 -9.56
C LEU A 62 24.03 -6.34 -9.99
N GLN A 63 23.33 -7.31 -10.59
CA GLN A 63 23.94 -8.56 -11.08
C GLN A 63 24.95 -8.34 -12.22
N ARG A 64 24.80 -7.27 -12.99
CA ARG A 64 25.78 -6.84 -14.00
C ARG A 64 26.97 -6.04 -13.41
N GLY A 65 26.94 -5.78 -12.09
CA GLY A 65 28.03 -5.07 -11.41
C GLY A 65 28.00 -3.55 -11.54
N LEU A 66 26.82 -2.96 -11.87
CA LEU A 66 26.71 -1.50 -11.93
C LEU A 66 26.98 -0.84 -10.57
N LEU A 67 26.80 -1.56 -9.46
CA LEU A 67 27.26 -1.16 -8.14
C LEU A 67 28.72 -1.61 -7.96
N ALA A 68 29.66 -0.86 -8.50
CA ALA A 68 31.06 -1.27 -8.64
C ALA A 68 31.70 -1.73 -7.31
N GLN A 69 31.40 -1.09 -6.21
CA GLN A 69 31.93 -1.41 -4.87
C GLN A 69 31.37 -2.72 -4.29
N ALA A 70 30.22 -3.19 -4.79
CA ALA A 70 29.55 -4.41 -4.32
C ALA A 70 29.80 -5.61 -5.25
N GLY A 71 30.27 -5.36 -6.49
CA GLY A 71 30.47 -6.38 -7.50
C GLY A 71 29.17 -6.94 -8.09
N SER A 72 29.25 -8.12 -8.72
CA SER A 72 28.12 -8.74 -9.45
C SER A 72 27.52 -9.96 -8.73
N ALA A 73 28.14 -10.43 -7.66
CA ALA A 73 27.69 -11.61 -6.91
C ALA A 73 26.64 -11.24 -5.87
N TRP A 74 25.38 -11.49 -6.19
CA TRP A 74 24.23 -11.13 -5.33
C TRP A 74 23.39 -12.36 -5.01
N ARG A 75 23.06 -12.52 -3.74
CA ARG A 75 21.98 -13.40 -3.27
C ARG A 75 20.77 -12.51 -2.94
N ILE A 76 19.63 -12.81 -3.54
CA ILE A 76 18.48 -11.91 -3.49
C ILE A 76 17.30 -12.63 -2.85
N ALA A 77 16.93 -12.22 -1.64
CA ALA A 77 15.71 -12.62 -0.97
C ALA A 77 14.60 -11.62 -1.30
N SER A 78 13.48 -12.10 -1.79
CA SER A 78 12.32 -11.26 -2.08
C SER A 78 11.11 -11.74 -1.31
N MET A 79 10.43 -10.83 -0.64
CA MET A 79 9.25 -11.13 0.15
C MET A 79 8.21 -10.01 0.05
N ARG A 80 6.99 -10.34 0.45
CA ARG A 80 5.96 -9.37 0.85
C ARG A 80 5.68 -9.56 2.32
N PRO A 81 5.44 -8.51 3.09
CA PRO A 81 5.19 -8.65 4.52
C PRO A 81 4.00 -9.55 4.87
N GLY A 82 2.94 -9.51 4.08
CA GLY A 82 1.78 -10.36 4.25
C GLY A 82 1.19 -10.30 5.67
N LEU A 83 0.64 -11.42 6.12
CA LEU A 83 0.03 -11.57 7.45
C LEU A 83 1.03 -11.98 8.54
N ASP A 84 2.16 -12.59 8.17
CA ASP A 84 3.26 -13.00 9.05
C ASP A 84 4.59 -12.49 8.48
N PRO A 85 4.93 -11.22 8.73
CA PRO A 85 6.09 -10.61 8.11
C PRO A 85 7.42 -11.25 8.50
N ILE A 86 7.53 -11.85 9.69
CA ILE A 86 8.72 -12.57 10.11
C ILE A 86 8.78 -13.96 9.48
N GLY A 87 7.65 -14.66 9.38
CA GLY A 87 7.56 -15.94 8.66
C GLY A 87 7.86 -15.80 7.17
N GLU A 88 7.33 -14.77 6.51
CA GLU A 88 7.63 -14.46 5.11
C GLU A 88 9.12 -14.16 4.90
N MET A 89 9.73 -13.38 5.80
CA MET A 89 11.19 -13.16 5.78
C MET A 89 11.97 -14.45 5.99
N ALA A 90 11.55 -15.27 6.94
CA ALA A 90 12.20 -16.54 7.23
C ALA A 90 12.13 -17.49 6.03
N GLY A 91 10.96 -17.62 5.40
CA GLY A 91 10.78 -18.41 4.20
C GLY A 91 11.65 -17.93 3.03
N ALA A 92 11.69 -16.60 2.81
CA ALA A 92 12.55 -16.02 1.78
C ALA A 92 14.03 -16.26 2.03
N LEU A 93 14.50 -16.15 3.27
CA LEU A 93 15.89 -16.35 3.65
C LEU A 93 16.29 -17.83 3.67
N ALA A 94 15.36 -18.73 3.97
CA ALA A 94 15.57 -20.18 3.96
C ALA A 94 15.53 -20.79 2.55
N ALA A 95 15.24 -20.00 1.53
CA ALA A 95 15.21 -20.50 0.16
C ALA A 95 16.54 -21.15 -0.25
N PRO A 96 16.51 -22.28 -1.00
CA PRO A 96 17.72 -23.01 -1.40
C PRO A 96 18.73 -22.09 -2.10
N GLY A 97 20.00 -22.20 -1.71
CA GLY A 97 21.08 -21.42 -2.32
C GLY A 97 21.16 -19.96 -1.89
N LEU A 98 20.32 -19.52 -0.93
CA LEU A 98 20.33 -18.13 -0.47
C LEU A 98 21.31 -17.92 0.71
N LEU A 99 20.96 -18.36 1.90
CA LEU A 99 21.87 -18.29 3.05
C LEU A 99 22.61 -19.60 3.30
N PHE A 100 21.94 -20.72 3.07
CA PHE A 100 22.47 -22.06 3.39
C PHE A 100 22.44 -22.95 2.14
N ASP A 101 23.57 -23.48 1.75
CA ASP A 101 23.69 -24.46 0.65
C ASP A 101 23.39 -25.86 1.19
N LEU A 102 22.17 -26.34 0.96
CA LEU A 102 21.74 -27.69 1.36
C LEU A 102 22.15 -28.80 0.36
N ASN A 103 22.91 -28.47 -0.68
CA ASN A 103 23.28 -29.42 -1.75
C ASN A 103 24.07 -30.65 -1.28
N GLY A 104 24.45 -30.71 0.01
CA GLY A 104 25.10 -31.87 0.63
C GLY A 104 24.27 -32.62 1.68
N SER A 105 23.10 -32.10 2.07
CA SER A 105 22.36 -32.59 3.25
C SER A 105 21.14 -33.48 2.91
N VAL A 106 20.71 -33.55 1.64
CA VAL A 106 19.65 -34.45 1.21
C VAL A 106 20.27 -35.58 0.40
N PRO A 107 20.26 -36.84 0.89
CA PRO A 107 20.76 -37.97 0.11
C PRO A 107 20.04 -38.10 -1.23
N PRO A 108 20.73 -38.44 -2.34
CA PRO A 108 20.09 -38.69 -3.60
C PRO A 108 19.10 -39.86 -3.47
N GLY A 109 17.81 -39.61 -3.73
CA GLY A 109 16.75 -40.63 -3.66
C GLY A 109 15.64 -40.36 -2.61
N VAL A 110 15.70 -39.27 -1.87
CA VAL A 110 14.64 -38.90 -0.92
C VAL A 110 13.44 -38.28 -1.66
N ALA A 111 12.27 -38.89 -1.54
CA ALA A 111 11.04 -38.42 -2.19
C ALA A 111 10.70 -36.98 -1.78
N GLY A 112 10.08 -36.21 -2.69
CA GLY A 112 9.82 -34.77 -2.59
C GLY A 112 9.19 -34.26 -1.26
N GLY A 113 8.51 -35.14 -0.48
CA GLY A 113 7.95 -34.80 0.82
C GLY A 113 8.99 -34.51 1.92
N ALA A 114 10.16 -35.19 1.89
CA ALA A 114 11.18 -34.94 2.91
C ALA A 114 11.96 -33.63 2.63
N ALA A 115 12.17 -33.27 1.36
CA ALA A 115 12.80 -31.99 1.01
C ALA A 115 11.92 -30.80 1.45
N ALA A 116 10.59 -30.92 1.26
CA ALA A 116 9.64 -29.92 1.75
C ALA A 116 9.66 -29.80 3.28
N ALA A 117 9.70 -30.91 4.02
CA ALA A 117 9.78 -30.91 5.48
C ALA A 117 11.09 -30.25 5.99
N VAL A 118 12.20 -30.48 5.32
CA VAL A 118 13.49 -29.84 5.65
C VAL A 118 13.42 -28.33 5.42
N ALA A 119 12.81 -27.91 4.30
CA ALA A 119 12.65 -26.47 4.00
C ALA A 119 11.77 -25.77 5.04
N VAL A 120 10.68 -26.40 5.49
CA VAL A 120 9.83 -25.88 6.55
C VAL A 120 10.60 -25.77 7.87
N ALA A 121 11.28 -26.83 8.30
CA ALA A 121 12.07 -26.82 9.54
C ALA A 121 13.18 -25.75 9.50
N GLN A 122 13.76 -25.51 8.34
CA GLN A 122 14.77 -24.47 8.15
C GLN A 122 14.14 -23.08 8.26
N ALA A 123 12.97 -22.87 7.63
CA ALA A 123 12.26 -21.60 7.76
C ALA A 123 11.85 -21.32 9.22
N ASP A 124 11.43 -22.34 9.97
CA ASP A 124 11.10 -22.22 11.40
C ASP A 124 12.32 -21.84 12.24
N LEU A 125 13.49 -22.43 11.95
CA LEU A 125 14.75 -22.09 12.62
C LEU A 125 15.15 -20.65 12.32
N VAL A 126 15.12 -20.24 11.06
CA VAL A 126 15.41 -18.87 10.64
C VAL A 126 14.43 -17.90 11.31
N GLY A 127 13.13 -18.21 11.30
CA GLY A 127 12.09 -17.39 11.93
C GLY A 127 12.28 -17.25 13.43
N SER A 128 12.67 -18.32 14.10
CA SER A 128 13.00 -18.30 15.53
C SER A 128 14.20 -17.38 15.81
N THR A 129 15.26 -17.48 15.01
CA THR A 129 16.45 -16.63 15.13
C THR A 129 16.14 -15.15 14.89
N LEU A 130 15.30 -14.86 13.89
CA LEU A 130 14.84 -13.50 13.62
C LEU A 130 14.07 -12.88 14.79
N ARG A 131 13.30 -13.69 15.53
CA ARG A 131 12.53 -13.24 16.69
C ARG A 131 13.36 -13.06 17.98
N LEU A 132 14.57 -13.60 18.04
CA LEU A 132 15.41 -13.52 19.26
C LEU A 132 15.85 -12.10 19.60
N SER A 133 16.23 -11.31 18.60
CA SER A 133 16.73 -9.95 18.82
C SER A 133 16.63 -9.10 17.56
N LYS A 134 16.79 -7.79 17.70
CA LYS A 134 16.91 -6.88 16.56
C LYS A 134 18.12 -7.19 15.65
N ARG A 135 19.12 -7.91 16.15
CA ARG A 135 20.30 -8.37 15.40
C ARG A 135 20.08 -9.72 14.70
N GLY A 136 18.94 -10.38 14.90
CA GLY A 136 18.72 -11.74 14.41
C GLY A 136 19.01 -11.93 12.92
N LEU A 137 18.73 -10.93 12.07
CA LEU A 137 19.10 -10.95 10.67
C LEU A 137 20.61 -10.86 10.44
N VAL A 138 21.27 -9.99 11.17
CA VAL A 138 22.74 -9.83 11.11
C VAL A 138 23.42 -11.12 11.55
N ASP A 139 22.96 -11.70 12.67
CA ASP A 139 23.50 -12.93 13.23
C ASP A 139 23.29 -14.12 12.27
N LEU A 140 22.15 -14.20 11.60
CA LEU A 140 21.90 -15.22 10.56
C LEU A 140 22.87 -15.10 9.38
N VAL A 141 23.06 -13.88 8.87
CA VAL A 141 23.99 -13.65 7.74
C VAL A 141 25.43 -13.90 8.15
N GLN A 142 25.80 -13.57 9.37
CA GLN A 142 27.12 -13.87 9.94
C GLN A 142 27.35 -15.37 10.03
N GLN A 143 26.36 -16.14 10.51
CA GLN A 143 26.42 -17.60 10.60
C GLN A 143 26.47 -18.27 9.23
N ALA A 144 25.74 -17.73 8.24
CA ALA A 144 25.67 -18.24 6.88
C ALA A 144 27.02 -18.15 6.13
N ARG A 145 27.93 -17.26 6.54
CA ARG A 145 29.29 -17.10 5.98
C ARG A 145 29.25 -17.04 4.46
N LEU A 146 28.58 -16.02 3.92
CA LEU A 146 28.48 -15.83 2.49
C LEU A 146 29.87 -15.87 1.82
N PRO A 147 29.98 -16.44 0.60
CA PRO A 147 31.22 -16.42 -0.17
C PRO A 147 31.80 -15.01 -0.29
N ALA A 148 33.13 -14.89 -0.33
CA ALA A 148 33.76 -13.58 -0.46
C ALA A 148 33.25 -12.84 -1.70
N GLY A 149 32.95 -11.55 -1.55
CA GLY A 149 32.40 -10.71 -2.62
C GLY A 149 30.91 -10.92 -2.89
N THR A 150 30.22 -11.82 -2.18
CA THR A 150 28.78 -12.02 -2.32
C THR A 150 28.02 -11.04 -1.41
N GLN A 151 27.06 -10.35 -1.98
CA GLN A 151 26.17 -9.43 -1.29
C GLN A 151 24.80 -10.07 -1.04
N LEU A 152 24.14 -9.74 0.07
CA LEU A 152 22.74 -10.07 0.30
C LEU A 152 21.86 -8.87 0.01
N LEU A 153 20.91 -9.03 -0.89
CA LEU A 153 19.85 -8.06 -1.14
C LEU A 153 18.51 -8.59 -0.61
N LEU A 154 17.92 -7.86 0.31
CA LEU A 154 16.55 -8.09 0.75
C LEU A 154 15.61 -7.15 -0.02
N VAL A 155 14.63 -7.71 -0.72
CA VAL A 155 13.61 -6.96 -1.43
C VAL A 155 12.27 -7.16 -0.73
N LEU A 156 11.74 -6.09 -0.13
CA LEU A 156 10.43 -6.06 0.48
C LEU A 156 9.46 -5.37 -0.50
N ASP A 157 8.66 -6.16 -1.22
CA ASP A 157 7.66 -5.61 -2.14
C ASP A 157 6.36 -5.32 -1.39
N GLN A 158 5.73 -4.18 -1.66
CA GLN A 158 4.46 -3.74 -1.06
C GLN A 158 4.54 -3.61 0.48
N PHE A 159 5.54 -2.89 0.97
CA PHE A 159 5.76 -2.68 2.40
C PHE A 159 4.54 -2.07 3.13
N GLU A 160 3.70 -1.35 2.41
CA GLU A 160 2.43 -0.85 2.93
C GLU A 160 1.48 -1.92 3.48
N GLU A 161 1.72 -3.19 3.19
CA GLU A 161 0.93 -4.29 3.77
C GLU A 161 1.06 -4.35 5.30
N LEU A 162 2.17 -3.94 5.87
CA LEU A 162 2.35 -3.87 7.33
C LEU A 162 1.34 -2.95 8.02
N PHE A 163 0.83 -1.93 7.33
CA PHE A 163 -0.10 -0.96 7.91
C PHE A 163 -1.57 -1.41 7.83
N ARG A 164 -1.88 -2.32 6.93
CA ARG A 164 -3.26 -2.72 6.61
C ARG A 164 -3.89 -3.64 7.63
N TYR A 165 -3.12 -4.37 8.40
CA TYR A 165 -3.61 -5.49 9.22
C TYR A 165 -3.88 -5.14 10.68
N ARG A 166 -3.81 -3.87 11.07
CA ARG A 166 -4.05 -3.41 12.45
C ARG A 166 -5.46 -3.67 12.98
N ALA A 167 -6.45 -3.77 12.10
CA ALA A 167 -7.85 -3.90 12.49
C ALA A 167 -8.33 -5.36 12.63
N LEU A 168 -7.45 -6.35 12.44
CA LEU A 168 -7.82 -7.77 12.44
C LEU A 168 -7.60 -8.41 13.82
N ALA A 169 -8.28 -9.51 14.08
CA ALA A 169 -8.02 -10.37 15.23
C ALA A 169 -6.53 -10.74 15.32
N GLN A 170 -5.93 -10.71 16.51
CA GLN A 170 -4.48 -10.83 16.77
C GLN A 170 -3.66 -9.55 16.41
N ALA A 171 -4.29 -8.38 16.45
CA ALA A 171 -3.64 -7.11 16.12
C ALA A 171 -2.36 -6.86 16.96
N GLU A 172 -2.31 -7.24 18.22
CA GLU A 172 -1.16 -7.04 19.11
C GLU A 172 0.06 -7.85 18.65
N GLN A 173 -0.08 -9.15 18.34
CA GLN A 173 1.04 -9.98 17.89
C GLN A 173 1.56 -9.50 16.53
N ARG A 174 0.68 -9.16 15.61
CA ARG A 174 1.05 -8.64 14.29
C ARG A 174 1.72 -7.28 14.37
N ALA A 175 1.26 -6.42 15.26
CA ALA A 175 1.93 -5.15 15.53
C ALA A 175 3.35 -5.37 16.10
N ALA A 176 3.52 -6.36 16.98
CA ALA A 176 4.83 -6.73 17.51
C ALA A 176 5.75 -7.29 16.41
N ASP A 177 5.25 -8.15 15.54
CA ASP A 177 6.02 -8.73 14.42
C ASP A 177 6.37 -7.65 13.37
N ALA A 178 5.50 -6.70 13.11
CA ALA A 178 5.79 -5.56 12.24
C ALA A 178 6.91 -4.67 12.82
N VAL A 179 6.84 -4.38 14.12
CA VAL A 179 7.92 -3.65 14.83
C VAL A 179 9.22 -4.44 14.82
N ALA A 180 9.15 -5.76 15.01
CA ALA A 180 10.33 -6.62 14.98
C ALA A 180 10.97 -6.63 13.58
N LEU A 181 10.16 -6.80 12.52
CA LEU A 181 10.64 -6.71 11.14
C LEU A 181 11.39 -5.41 10.89
N VAL A 182 10.77 -4.26 11.22
CA VAL A 182 11.40 -2.95 11.00
C VAL A 182 12.72 -2.86 11.76
N LYS A 183 12.78 -3.29 13.03
CA LYS A 183 14.04 -3.29 13.81
C LYS A 183 15.12 -4.15 13.19
N LEU A 184 14.77 -5.33 12.65
CA LEU A 184 15.73 -6.20 11.95
C LEU A 184 16.33 -5.51 10.72
N LEU A 185 15.48 -4.84 9.91
CA LEU A 185 15.92 -4.14 8.71
C LEU A 185 16.85 -2.97 9.06
N LEU A 186 16.46 -2.18 10.06
CA LEU A 186 17.23 -1.01 10.49
C LEU A 186 18.59 -1.41 11.06
N GLU A 187 18.64 -2.42 11.92
CA GLU A 187 19.89 -2.94 12.47
C GLU A 187 20.78 -3.52 11.37
N ALA A 188 20.20 -4.26 10.41
CA ALA A 188 20.94 -4.83 9.29
C ALA A 188 21.58 -3.78 8.40
N THR A 189 20.95 -2.62 8.25
CA THR A 189 21.45 -1.53 7.40
C THR A 189 22.34 -0.55 8.17
N ALA A 190 22.20 -0.47 9.50
CA ALA A 190 23.04 0.38 10.35
C ALA A 190 24.45 -0.16 10.53
N GLN A 191 24.64 -1.50 10.51
CA GLN A 191 25.95 -2.12 10.64
C GLN A 191 26.73 -2.08 9.32
N THR A 192 28.05 -2.01 9.38
CA THR A 192 28.95 -1.94 8.23
C THR A 192 29.77 -3.21 8.01
N GLU A 193 29.71 -4.16 8.96
CA GLU A 193 30.52 -5.37 8.98
C GLU A 193 30.11 -6.38 7.89
N LEU A 194 28.81 -6.45 7.58
CA LEU A 194 28.25 -7.43 6.66
C LEU A 194 27.65 -6.76 5.41
N PRO A 195 27.72 -7.43 4.26
CA PRO A 195 27.23 -6.90 2.98
C PRO A 195 25.72 -7.11 2.81
N ILE A 196 24.92 -6.50 3.68
CA ILE A 196 23.46 -6.58 3.64
C ILE A 196 22.89 -5.29 3.07
N TYR A 197 22.02 -5.44 2.08
CA TYR A 197 21.32 -4.34 1.40
C TYR A 197 19.81 -4.57 1.50
N VAL A 198 19.05 -3.51 1.71
CA VAL A 198 17.58 -3.56 1.81
C VAL A 198 16.97 -2.64 0.78
N VAL A 199 16.07 -3.17 0.00
CA VAL A 199 15.22 -2.41 -0.93
C VAL A 199 13.77 -2.67 -0.57
N MET A 200 13.02 -1.62 -0.31
CA MET A 200 11.59 -1.74 -0.10
C MET A 200 10.81 -0.96 -1.17
N THR A 201 9.72 -1.51 -1.64
CA THR A 201 8.76 -0.76 -2.44
C THR A 201 7.58 -0.36 -1.58
N MET A 202 7.11 0.87 -1.72
CA MET A 202 5.98 1.35 -0.95
C MET A 202 5.18 2.40 -1.72
N ARG A 203 3.88 2.45 -1.45
CA ARG A 203 3.02 3.52 -1.96
C ARG A 203 3.29 4.82 -1.19
N SER A 204 3.30 5.93 -1.93
CA SER A 204 3.56 7.26 -1.37
C SER A 204 2.50 7.73 -0.36
N ASP A 205 1.28 7.24 -0.46
CA ASP A 205 0.18 7.57 0.45
C ASP A 205 0.31 6.93 1.85
N PHE A 206 1.25 5.98 2.03
CA PHE A 206 1.58 5.38 3.33
C PHE A 206 2.87 5.95 3.98
N LEU A 207 3.48 6.97 3.38
CA LEU A 207 4.69 7.58 3.96
C LEU A 207 4.46 8.12 5.38
N GLY A 208 3.28 8.70 5.63
CA GLY A 208 2.90 9.18 6.95
C GLY A 208 2.78 8.05 7.98
N ASP A 209 2.35 6.87 7.56
CA ASP A 209 2.18 5.72 8.44
C ASP A 209 3.53 5.14 8.91
N CYS A 210 4.63 5.42 8.20
CA CYS A 210 5.97 4.99 8.61
C CYS A 210 6.45 5.63 9.92
N THR A 211 5.91 6.78 10.30
CA THR A 211 6.27 7.49 11.53
C THR A 211 5.92 6.73 12.81
N GLN A 212 5.04 5.73 12.73
CA GLN A 212 4.71 4.87 13.87
C GLN A 212 5.86 3.91 14.26
N PHE A 213 6.84 3.70 13.38
CA PHE A 213 8.01 2.87 13.64
C PHE A 213 9.23 3.75 13.87
N ASN A 214 9.78 3.70 15.08
CA ASN A 214 10.97 4.47 15.44
C ASN A 214 12.13 4.13 14.49
N GLY A 215 12.72 5.14 13.86
CA GLY A 215 13.85 4.99 12.99
C GLY A 215 13.49 4.75 11.51
N LEU A 216 12.28 4.29 11.19
CA LEU A 216 11.89 3.98 9.81
C LEU A 216 11.68 5.23 8.97
N ALA A 217 11.02 6.24 9.53
CA ALA A 217 10.80 7.51 8.85
C ALA A 217 12.14 8.17 8.48
N GLU A 218 13.12 8.06 9.38
CA GLU A 218 14.48 8.49 9.23
C GLU A 218 15.20 7.76 8.09
N ALA A 219 15.14 6.43 8.08
CA ALA A 219 15.75 5.60 7.05
C ALA A 219 15.15 5.91 5.67
N ILE A 220 13.83 6.04 5.58
CA ILE A 220 13.16 6.39 4.33
C ILE A 220 13.60 7.77 3.82
N ASN A 221 13.65 8.79 4.68
CA ASN A 221 14.08 10.13 4.26
C ASN A 221 15.56 10.17 3.81
N ALA A 222 16.38 9.27 4.30
CA ALA A 222 17.77 9.15 3.95
C ALA A 222 18.03 8.34 2.66
N GLY A 223 17.23 7.29 2.41
CA GLY A 223 17.36 6.40 1.24
C GLY A 223 16.06 6.31 0.44
N GLN A 224 15.44 7.43 0.12
CA GLN A 224 14.21 7.45 -0.66
C GLN A 224 14.50 7.72 -2.14
N TYR A 225 13.90 6.89 -2.99
CA TYR A 225 13.75 7.18 -4.40
C TYR A 225 12.26 7.31 -4.75
N LEU A 226 11.82 8.54 -5.03
CA LEU A 226 10.46 8.78 -5.50
C LEU A 226 10.40 8.53 -7.00
N VAL A 227 9.66 7.47 -7.40
CA VAL A 227 9.54 7.07 -8.81
C VAL A 227 8.81 8.15 -9.62
N PRO A 228 9.51 8.82 -10.58
CA PRO A 228 8.88 9.83 -11.39
C PRO A 228 7.94 9.22 -12.42
N ARG A 229 7.08 10.06 -12.99
CA ARG A 229 6.31 9.68 -14.17
C ARG A 229 7.25 9.50 -15.36
N LEU A 230 6.89 8.59 -16.26
CA LEU A 230 7.61 8.44 -17.53
C LEU A 230 7.47 9.70 -18.37
N SER A 231 8.57 10.19 -18.90
CA SER A 231 8.59 11.18 -19.97
C SER A 231 7.96 10.64 -21.25
N ARG A 232 7.75 11.50 -22.23
CA ARG A 232 7.16 11.07 -23.50
C ARG A 232 8.04 10.07 -24.24
N ASP A 233 9.35 10.23 -24.18
CA ASP A 233 10.31 9.36 -24.86
C ASP A 233 10.48 8.03 -24.10
N GLU A 234 10.51 8.05 -22.78
CA GLU A 234 10.48 6.84 -21.96
C GLU A 234 9.21 6.02 -22.19
N ARG A 235 8.05 6.67 -22.33
CA ARG A 235 6.79 5.98 -22.71
C ARG A 235 6.91 5.32 -24.07
N ARG A 236 7.50 5.99 -25.05
CA ARG A 236 7.75 5.41 -26.38
C ARG A 236 8.63 4.18 -26.29
N SER A 237 9.72 4.26 -25.53
CA SER A 237 10.62 3.12 -25.30
C SER A 237 9.90 1.97 -24.60
N ALA A 238 9.13 2.24 -23.55
CA ALA A 238 8.36 1.25 -22.80
C ALA A 238 7.25 0.57 -23.65
N ILE A 239 6.72 1.27 -24.66
CA ILE A 239 5.72 0.74 -25.59
C ILE A 239 6.38 -0.04 -26.72
N ALA A 240 7.40 0.53 -27.39
CA ALA A 240 7.96 -0.04 -28.59
C ALA A 240 9.05 -1.11 -28.32
N GLY A 241 9.84 -0.95 -27.26
CA GLY A 241 10.96 -1.83 -26.93
C GLY A 241 10.58 -3.31 -26.81
N PRO A 242 9.59 -3.68 -26.00
CA PRO A 242 9.17 -5.08 -25.85
C PRO A 242 8.73 -5.70 -27.16
N ALA A 243 7.98 -4.97 -28.01
CA ALA A 243 7.56 -5.44 -29.32
C ALA A 243 8.76 -5.72 -30.23
N LEU A 244 9.77 -4.85 -30.23
CA LEU A 244 10.99 -5.03 -31.03
C LEU A 244 11.78 -6.26 -30.61
N VAL A 245 11.92 -6.49 -29.30
CA VAL A 245 12.58 -7.70 -28.76
C VAL A 245 11.82 -8.96 -29.18
N ALA A 246 10.49 -8.91 -29.21
CA ALA A 246 9.66 -10.03 -29.69
C ALA A 246 9.59 -10.14 -31.23
N GLY A 247 10.37 -9.35 -31.97
CA GLY A 247 10.44 -9.40 -33.44
C GLY A 247 9.29 -8.68 -34.15
N ALA A 248 8.49 -7.89 -33.46
CA ALA A 248 7.39 -7.14 -34.05
C ALA A 248 7.65 -5.62 -34.06
N ARG A 249 6.91 -4.91 -34.91
CA ARG A 249 6.95 -3.45 -34.99
C ARG A 249 5.58 -2.86 -34.67
N ILE A 250 5.58 -1.70 -34.05
CA ILE A 250 4.37 -0.91 -33.82
C ILE A 250 4.31 0.21 -34.86
N SER A 251 3.16 0.42 -35.48
CA SER A 251 2.99 1.52 -36.44
C SER A 251 3.15 2.87 -35.74
N PRO A 252 3.77 3.88 -36.39
CA PRO A 252 3.95 5.20 -35.80
C PRO A 252 2.66 5.84 -35.33
N THR A 253 1.57 5.62 -36.06
CA THR A 253 0.22 6.10 -35.73
C THR A 253 -0.26 5.52 -34.41
N LEU A 254 -0.15 4.17 -34.23
CA LEU A 254 -0.55 3.51 -33.00
C LEU A 254 0.36 3.94 -31.84
N LEU A 255 1.67 4.01 -32.06
CA LEU A 255 2.62 4.45 -31.02
C LEU A 255 2.28 5.85 -30.51
N THR A 256 2.03 6.79 -31.44
CA THR A 256 1.65 8.16 -31.10
C THR A 256 0.32 8.18 -30.34
N ARG A 257 -0.65 7.38 -30.77
CA ARG A 257 -1.95 7.26 -30.09
C ARG A 257 -1.79 6.73 -28.68
N LEU A 258 -1.07 5.64 -28.47
CA LEU A 258 -0.82 5.04 -27.15
C LEU A 258 -0.12 6.03 -26.20
N VAL A 259 0.94 6.74 -26.68
CA VAL A 259 1.64 7.75 -25.87
C VAL A 259 0.73 8.90 -25.45
N ASN A 260 -0.23 9.29 -26.31
CA ASN A 260 -1.19 10.34 -25.99
C ASN A 260 -2.31 9.87 -25.07
N ASP A 261 -2.79 8.63 -25.23
CA ASP A 261 -3.86 8.05 -24.42
C ASP A 261 -3.40 7.80 -22.96
N VAL A 262 -2.08 7.61 -22.74
CA VAL A 262 -1.50 7.64 -21.40
C VAL A 262 -1.55 9.07 -20.86
N GLY A 263 -2.64 9.46 -20.25
CA GLY A 263 -2.80 10.77 -19.62
C GLY A 263 -1.90 10.98 -18.39
N ASP A 264 -2.25 11.95 -17.58
CA ASP A 264 -1.51 12.30 -16.36
C ASP A 264 -1.91 11.50 -15.10
N ASN A 265 -2.77 10.51 -15.24
CA ASN A 265 -3.16 9.67 -14.11
C ASN A 265 -2.05 8.65 -13.78
N PRO A 266 -1.57 8.59 -12.53
CA PRO A 266 -0.47 7.71 -12.13
C PRO A 266 -0.77 6.20 -12.31
N ASP A 267 -2.03 5.79 -12.26
CA ASP A 267 -2.43 4.38 -12.42
C ASP A 267 -2.42 3.88 -13.87
N GLN A 268 -2.19 4.77 -14.83
CA GLN A 268 -2.37 4.43 -16.25
C GLN A 268 -1.28 3.51 -16.81
N LEU A 269 -0.13 3.38 -16.15
CA LEU A 269 0.92 2.51 -16.67
C LEU A 269 0.53 1.02 -16.65
N SER A 270 -0.19 0.58 -15.62
CA SER A 270 -0.72 -0.79 -15.57
C SER A 270 -1.85 -1.01 -16.57
N VAL A 271 -2.71 0.00 -16.76
CA VAL A 271 -3.78 -0.04 -17.77
C VAL A 271 -3.18 -0.03 -19.18
N LEU A 272 -2.11 0.76 -19.42
CA LEU A 272 -1.36 0.73 -20.68
C LEU A 272 -0.78 -0.66 -20.96
N GLN A 273 -0.11 -1.27 -19.97
CA GLN A 273 0.45 -2.62 -20.12
C GLN A 273 -0.63 -3.66 -20.42
N HIS A 274 -1.80 -3.52 -19.77
CA HIS A 274 -2.94 -4.37 -20.08
C HIS A 274 -3.47 -4.14 -21.51
N ALA A 275 -3.62 -2.90 -21.94
CA ALA A 275 -4.06 -2.58 -23.30
C ALA A 275 -3.07 -3.09 -24.36
N LEU A 276 -1.76 -2.94 -24.11
CA LEU A 276 -0.71 -3.49 -24.98
C LEU A 276 -0.78 -5.01 -25.06
N ASN A 277 -0.94 -5.69 -23.93
CA ASN A 277 -1.12 -7.13 -23.88
C ASN A 277 -2.32 -7.58 -24.73
N ARG A 278 -3.44 -6.88 -24.62
CA ARG A 278 -4.66 -7.17 -25.40
C ARG A 278 -4.51 -6.85 -26.87
N THR A 279 -3.84 -5.72 -27.18
CA THR A 279 -3.54 -5.32 -28.57
C THR A 279 -2.64 -6.35 -29.26
N TRP A 280 -1.62 -6.84 -28.55
CA TRP A 280 -0.76 -7.92 -29.02
C TRP A 280 -1.56 -9.20 -29.28
N ALA A 281 -2.43 -9.59 -28.36
CA ALA A 281 -3.27 -10.78 -28.52
C ALA A 281 -4.21 -10.64 -29.73
N ALA A 282 -4.81 -9.46 -29.95
CA ALA A 282 -5.64 -9.19 -31.11
C ALA A 282 -4.85 -9.23 -32.42
N TRP A 283 -3.63 -8.66 -32.43
CA TRP A 283 -2.72 -8.73 -33.59
C TRP A 283 -2.27 -10.15 -33.90
N SER A 284 -1.87 -10.92 -32.89
CA SER A 284 -1.45 -12.31 -33.05
C SER A 284 -2.57 -13.21 -33.57
N ALA A 285 -3.81 -12.97 -33.15
CA ALA A 285 -4.98 -13.71 -33.59
C ALA A 285 -5.37 -13.39 -35.07
N ALA A 286 -5.01 -12.20 -35.56
CA ALA A 286 -5.28 -11.82 -36.96
C ALA A 286 -4.35 -12.50 -37.97
N ALA A 287 -3.39 -13.32 -37.52
CA ALA A 287 -2.45 -14.10 -38.33
C ALA A 287 -1.65 -13.30 -39.38
N ALA A 288 -1.56 -11.97 -39.22
CA ALA A 288 -0.82 -11.07 -40.11
C ALA A 288 0.50 -10.60 -39.44
N LEU A 289 1.32 -11.56 -38.99
CA LEU A 289 2.53 -11.31 -38.18
C LEU A 289 3.65 -10.58 -38.97
N ASP A 290 3.56 -10.54 -40.30
CA ASP A 290 4.39 -9.75 -41.20
C ASP A 290 4.08 -8.24 -41.15
N LYS A 291 2.89 -7.87 -40.71
CA LYS A 291 2.43 -6.47 -40.59
C LYS A 291 2.66 -5.95 -39.18
N PRO A 292 2.91 -4.62 -39.03
CA PRO A 292 3.09 -4.03 -37.70
C PRO A 292 1.78 -4.06 -36.90
N LEU A 293 1.90 -4.02 -35.56
CA LEU A 293 0.77 -3.69 -34.69
C LEU A 293 0.24 -2.32 -35.09
N ALA A 294 -1.07 -2.22 -35.41
CA ALA A 294 -1.67 -1.03 -35.97
C ALA A 294 -2.93 -0.62 -35.19
N LEU A 295 -3.40 0.57 -35.46
CA LEU A 295 -4.53 1.19 -34.76
C LEU A 295 -5.80 0.29 -34.70
N PRO A 296 -6.20 -0.43 -35.77
CA PRO A 296 -7.38 -1.30 -35.71
C PRO A 296 -7.29 -2.40 -34.62
N HIS A 297 -6.12 -2.95 -34.34
CA HIS A 297 -5.96 -3.95 -33.27
C HIS A 297 -6.19 -3.33 -31.88
N TYR A 298 -5.78 -2.08 -31.70
CA TYR A 298 -6.00 -1.32 -30.48
C TYR A 298 -7.45 -0.88 -30.31
N GLU A 299 -8.09 -0.49 -31.38
CA GLU A 299 -9.53 -0.12 -31.38
C GLU A 299 -10.42 -1.33 -31.12
N SER A 300 -10.07 -2.51 -31.66
CA SER A 300 -10.83 -3.76 -31.46
C SER A 300 -10.91 -4.22 -30.00
N ILE A 301 -9.98 -3.81 -29.17
CA ILE A 301 -9.98 -4.13 -27.74
C ILE A 301 -10.70 -3.07 -26.88
N GLY A 302 -11.23 -2.00 -27.49
CA GLY A 302 -11.90 -0.90 -26.83
C GLY A 302 -10.96 0.21 -26.40
N THR A 303 -9.77 0.31 -26.95
CA THR A 303 -8.69 1.22 -26.58
C THR A 303 -8.27 1.09 -25.10
N MET A 304 -7.38 1.92 -24.63
CA MET A 304 -6.95 1.93 -23.22
C MET A 304 -8.11 2.25 -22.26
N ALA A 305 -9.09 3.01 -22.72
CA ALA A 305 -10.23 3.43 -21.90
C ALA A 305 -11.11 2.27 -21.44
N ASN A 306 -11.38 1.29 -22.32
CA ASN A 306 -12.35 0.23 -22.06
C ASN A 306 -11.75 -1.18 -22.08
N ALA A 307 -10.47 -1.34 -22.48
CA ALA A 307 -9.87 -2.67 -22.68
C ALA A 307 -9.93 -3.56 -21.43
N LEU A 308 -9.71 -2.99 -20.26
CA LEU A 308 -9.72 -3.71 -19.00
C LEU A 308 -11.14 -4.10 -18.57
N ASP A 309 -12.09 -3.18 -18.68
CA ASP A 309 -13.49 -3.43 -18.37
C ASP A 309 -14.08 -4.51 -19.27
N LEU A 310 -13.94 -4.37 -20.58
CA LEU A 310 -14.40 -5.35 -21.56
C LEU A 310 -13.75 -6.73 -21.36
N HIS A 311 -12.48 -6.78 -21.00
CA HIS A 311 -11.78 -8.05 -20.74
C HIS A 311 -12.28 -8.72 -19.47
N ALA A 312 -12.54 -7.95 -18.41
CA ALA A 312 -13.10 -8.46 -17.17
C ALA A 312 -14.55 -8.94 -17.33
N GLU A 313 -15.37 -8.21 -18.08
CA GLU A 313 -16.74 -8.63 -18.41
C GLU A 313 -16.76 -9.94 -19.25
N ARG A 314 -15.85 -10.08 -20.22
CA ARG A 314 -15.70 -11.34 -20.97
C ARG A 314 -15.30 -12.49 -20.07
N ALA A 315 -14.39 -12.24 -19.10
CA ALA A 315 -14.01 -13.26 -18.13
C ALA A 315 -15.20 -13.69 -17.26
N LEU A 316 -15.99 -12.74 -16.80
CA LEU A 316 -17.19 -13.02 -16.01
C LEU A 316 -18.24 -13.79 -16.82
N ALA A 317 -18.43 -13.43 -18.10
CA ALA A 317 -19.38 -14.11 -18.98
C ALA A 317 -19.02 -15.59 -19.27
N GLU A 318 -17.71 -15.96 -19.21
CA GLU A 318 -17.31 -17.36 -19.35
C GLU A 318 -17.80 -18.27 -18.23
N LEU A 319 -18.15 -17.72 -17.05
CA LEU A 319 -18.72 -18.50 -15.95
C LEU A 319 -20.17 -18.96 -16.22
N GLY A 320 -20.82 -18.42 -17.25
CA GLY A 320 -22.26 -18.59 -17.47
C GLY A 320 -23.09 -17.77 -16.47
N GLU A 321 -24.34 -17.53 -16.80
CA GLU A 321 -25.25 -16.78 -15.93
C GLU A 321 -25.63 -17.57 -14.67
N GLY A 322 -25.96 -16.89 -13.58
CA GLY A 322 -26.50 -17.48 -12.36
C GLY A 322 -25.50 -17.66 -11.23
N PRO A 323 -25.51 -18.81 -10.52
CA PRO A 323 -24.74 -19.04 -9.30
C PRO A 323 -23.22 -18.79 -9.41
N PRO A 324 -22.52 -19.20 -10.51
CA PRO A 324 -21.08 -18.95 -10.63
C PRO A 324 -20.71 -17.48 -10.71
N GLN A 325 -21.49 -16.65 -11.43
CA GLN A 325 -21.27 -15.20 -11.48
C GLN A 325 -21.57 -14.53 -10.13
N ALA A 326 -22.62 -14.97 -9.44
CA ALA A 326 -22.92 -14.49 -8.10
C ALA A 326 -21.81 -14.85 -7.11
N LEU A 327 -21.22 -16.04 -7.22
CA LEU A 327 -20.07 -16.45 -6.42
C LEU A 327 -18.84 -15.60 -6.76
N ALA A 328 -18.58 -15.31 -8.03
CA ALA A 328 -17.51 -14.39 -8.44
C ALA A 328 -17.68 -13.02 -7.78
N GLY A 329 -18.90 -12.48 -7.74
CA GLY A 329 -19.20 -11.23 -7.04
C GLY A 329 -18.84 -11.29 -5.56
N ARG A 330 -19.20 -12.38 -4.85
CA ARG A 330 -18.83 -12.56 -3.43
C ARG A 330 -17.32 -12.69 -3.25
N VAL A 331 -16.65 -13.44 -4.13
CA VAL A 331 -15.18 -13.58 -4.12
C VAL A 331 -14.51 -12.21 -4.26
N PHE A 332 -14.86 -11.42 -5.27
CA PHE A 332 -14.25 -10.10 -5.46
C PHE A 332 -14.57 -9.12 -4.33
N LYS A 333 -15.78 -9.14 -3.77
CA LYS A 333 -16.14 -8.38 -2.56
C LYS A 333 -15.26 -8.78 -1.38
N ALA A 334 -14.98 -10.08 -1.21
CA ALA A 334 -14.12 -10.55 -0.14
C ALA A 334 -12.65 -10.12 -0.30
N LEU A 335 -12.19 -9.94 -1.54
CA LEU A 335 -10.82 -9.54 -1.87
C LEU A 335 -10.60 -8.00 -1.89
N THR A 336 -11.61 -7.23 -1.51
CA THR A 336 -11.55 -5.76 -1.50
C THR A 336 -11.84 -5.20 -0.13
N ASP A 337 -11.26 -4.04 0.18
CA ASP A 337 -11.56 -3.26 1.36
C ASP A 337 -11.66 -1.78 1.00
N ARG A 338 -12.87 -1.26 1.00
CA ARG A 338 -13.18 0.16 0.83
C ARG A 338 -13.86 0.74 2.08
N ALA A 339 -14.18 -0.12 3.01
CA ALA A 339 -14.84 0.27 4.25
C ALA A 339 -13.85 0.83 5.28
N THR A 340 -12.60 0.36 5.25
CA THR A 340 -11.53 0.84 6.14
C THR A 340 -10.64 1.88 5.46
N ASP A 341 -10.48 1.82 4.13
CA ASP A 341 -9.73 2.79 3.34
C ASP A 341 -10.59 3.32 2.19
N PRO A 342 -11.00 4.61 2.21
CA PRO A 342 -11.81 5.23 1.15
C PRO A 342 -11.17 5.15 -0.24
N ARG A 343 -9.82 5.01 -0.31
CA ARG A 343 -9.08 4.85 -1.57
C ARG A 343 -9.37 3.51 -2.26
N GLY A 344 -9.96 2.55 -1.53
CA GLY A 344 -10.19 1.19 -1.99
C GLY A 344 -8.89 0.42 -2.14
N VAL A 345 -8.65 -0.53 -1.26
CA VAL A 345 -7.44 -1.37 -1.25
C VAL A 345 -7.79 -2.83 -1.47
N ARG A 346 -6.83 -3.58 -2.01
CA ARG A 346 -6.92 -5.03 -2.11
C ARG A 346 -6.85 -5.64 -0.71
N ARG A 347 -7.54 -6.76 -0.53
CA ARG A 347 -7.54 -7.55 0.70
C ARG A 347 -7.15 -8.99 0.39
N PRO A 348 -5.85 -9.31 0.37
CA PRO A 348 -5.41 -10.68 0.20
C PRO A 348 -6.07 -11.59 1.24
N THR A 349 -6.64 -12.70 0.79
CA THR A 349 -7.44 -13.58 1.66
C THR A 349 -7.06 -15.03 1.38
N ARG A 350 -6.81 -15.83 2.43
CA ARG A 350 -6.55 -17.25 2.29
C ARG A 350 -7.77 -17.96 1.71
N LEU A 351 -7.54 -19.00 0.91
CA LEU A 351 -8.61 -19.75 0.23
C LEU A 351 -9.61 -20.36 1.23
N ASP A 352 -9.14 -20.92 2.35
CA ASP A 352 -9.99 -21.46 3.41
C ASP A 352 -10.94 -20.38 3.99
N LYS A 353 -10.42 -19.17 4.21
CA LYS A 353 -11.22 -18.02 4.68
C LYS A 353 -12.15 -17.49 3.61
N LEU A 354 -11.69 -17.47 2.37
CA LEU A 354 -12.50 -17.06 1.22
C LEU A 354 -13.72 -17.96 1.07
N CYS A 355 -13.53 -19.28 1.21
CA CYS A 355 -14.62 -20.27 1.23
C CYS A 355 -15.61 -20.02 2.37
N GLN A 356 -15.12 -19.75 3.58
CA GLN A 356 -15.97 -19.41 4.73
C GLN A 356 -16.79 -18.13 4.52
N ILE A 357 -16.15 -17.08 3.98
CA ILE A 357 -16.81 -15.78 3.71
C ILE A 357 -17.88 -15.92 2.63
N THR A 358 -17.58 -16.69 1.58
CA THR A 358 -18.49 -16.85 0.43
C THR A 358 -19.54 -17.94 0.62
N GLU A 359 -19.48 -18.72 1.72
CA GLU A 359 -20.31 -19.90 1.98
C GLU A 359 -20.28 -20.88 0.80
N ALA A 360 -19.08 -21.14 0.27
CA ALA A 360 -18.87 -22.00 -0.87
C ALA A 360 -17.71 -22.98 -0.59
N THR A 361 -17.80 -24.19 -1.16
CA THR A 361 -16.74 -25.18 -1.02
C THR A 361 -15.54 -24.84 -1.92
N PRO A 362 -14.33 -25.37 -1.63
CA PRO A 362 -13.18 -25.19 -2.50
C PRO A 362 -13.44 -25.61 -3.95
N GLU A 363 -14.24 -26.68 -4.16
CA GLU A 363 -14.60 -27.21 -5.47
C GLU A 363 -15.51 -26.25 -6.26
N GLN A 364 -16.27 -25.41 -5.57
CA GLN A 364 -17.10 -24.36 -6.18
C GLN A 364 -16.30 -23.09 -6.45
N VAL A 365 -15.37 -22.73 -5.55
CA VAL A 365 -14.56 -21.51 -5.66
C VAL A 365 -13.45 -21.68 -6.69
N ALA A 366 -12.78 -22.83 -6.74
CA ALA A 366 -11.63 -23.05 -7.63
C ALA A 366 -11.92 -22.82 -9.11
N PRO A 367 -13.05 -23.28 -9.71
CA PRO A 367 -13.38 -22.98 -11.10
C PRO A 367 -13.58 -21.48 -11.38
N VAL A 368 -14.18 -20.75 -10.43
CA VAL A 368 -14.36 -19.30 -10.51
C VAL A 368 -13.00 -18.61 -10.51
N LEU A 369 -12.13 -18.96 -9.57
CA LEU A 369 -10.77 -18.41 -9.52
C LEU A 369 -9.97 -18.73 -10.79
N ALA A 370 -10.08 -19.95 -11.31
CA ALA A 370 -9.36 -20.42 -12.49
C ALA A 370 -9.61 -19.52 -13.72
N VAL A 371 -10.86 -19.06 -13.92
CA VAL A 371 -11.21 -18.17 -15.03
C VAL A 371 -10.42 -16.86 -14.95
N PHE A 372 -10.30 -16.25 -13.78
CA PHE A 372 -9.63 -14.96 -13.58
C PHE A 372 -8.11 -15.09 -13.41
N ARG A 373 -7.60 -16.30 -13.12
CA ARG A 373 -6.17 -16.61 -13.00
C ARG A 373 -5.53 -17.00 -14.33
N LYS A 374 -6.28 -17.23 -15.41
CA LYS A 374 -5.73 -17.60 -16.75
C LYS A 374 -4.53 -16.70 -17.10
N PRO A 375 -3.44 -17.26 -17.66
CA PRO A 375 -2.23 -16.47 -18.00
C PRO A 375 -2.51 -15.26 -18.89
N SER A 376 -3.52 -15.37 -19.78
CA SER A 376 -3.95 -14.29 -20.67
C SER A 376 -4.66 -13.12 -19.94
N ARG A 377 -5.01 -13.30 -18.67
CA ARG A 377 -5.77 -12.33 -17.84
C ARG A 377 -5.01 -11.88 -16.64
N SER A 378 -4.59 -12.83 -15.81
CA SER A 378 -3.87 -12.58 -14.54
C SER A 378 -4.58 -11.54 -13.67
N PHE A 379 -5.92 -11.62 -13.54
CA PHE A 379 -6.69 -10.72 -12.69
C PHE A 379 -6.60 -11.09 -11.21
N LEU A 380 -6.42 -12.38 -10.93
CA LEU A 380 -6.21 -12.91 -9.58
C LEU A 380 -4.86 -13.62 -9.46
N MET A 381 -4.29 -13.55 -8.27
CA MET A 381 -3.09 -14.25 -7.83
C MET A 381 -3.47 -15.34 -6.82
N PRO A 382 -2.64 -16.38 -6.68
CA PRO A 382 -1.42 -16.69 -7.41
C PRO A 382 -1.68 -17.07 -8.88
N PRO A 383 -0.64 -17.11 -9.77
CA PRO A 383 -0.80 -17.49 -11.17
C PRO A 383 -1.40 -18.88 -11.35
N ALA A 384 -1.93 -19.15 -12.55
CA ALA A 384 -2.65 -20.41 -12.83
C ALA A 384 -1.77 -21.68 -12.78
N ASP A 385 -0.47 -21.54 -13.01
CA ASP A 385 0.55 -22.58 -12.92
C ASP A 385 0.84 -23.04 -11.48
N GLN A 386 0.47 -22.22 -10.50
CA GLN A 386 0.58 -22.56 -9.09
C GLN A 386 -0.69 -23.24 -8.61
N ALA A 387 -0.57 -24.47 -8.08
CA ALA A 387 -1.68 -25.18 -7.45
C ALA A 387 -2.21 -24.43 -6.23
N LEU A 388 -3.52 -24.48 -6.02
CA LEU A 388 -4.17 -23.88 -4.86
C LEU A 388 -4.25 -24.89 -3.72
N ALA A 389 -3.76 -24.51 -2.54
CA ALA A 389 -3.96 -25.19 -1.27
C ALA A 389 -4.89 -24.36 -0.38
N ALA A 390 -5.36 -24.91 0.74
CA ALA A 390 -6.28 -24.23 1.66
C ALA A 390 -5.70 -22.92 2.23
N ASP A 391 -4.39 -22.86 2.42
CA ASP A 391 -3.65 -21.72 2.91
C ASP A 391 -3.21 -20.74 1.81
N SER A 392 -3.40 -21.09 0.52
CA SER A 392 -3.06 -20.20 -0.59
C SER A 392 -3.74 -18.85 -0.46
N VAL A 393 -2.96 -17.78 -0.55
CA VAL A 393 -3.47 -16.41 -0.48
C VAL A 393 -3.96 -15.98 -1.85
N ILE A 394 -5.24 -15.70 -1.95
CA ILE A 394 -5.88 -15.17 -3.15
C ILE A 394 -5.88 -13.65 -3.07
N ASP A 395 -5.42 -12.99 -4.13
CA ASP A 395 -5.35 -11.52 -4.21
C ASP A 395 -5.75 -11.02 -5.61
N ILE A 396 -6.22 -9.79 -5.69
CA ILE A 396 -6.39 -9.07 -6.95
C ILE A 396 -4.99 -8.64 -7.43
N SER A 397 -4.65 -8.95 -8.66
CA SER A 397 -3.30 -8.70 -9.19
C SER A 397 -2.91 -7.22 -9.16
N HIS A 398 -3.85 -6.33 -9.46
CA HIS A 398 -3.60 -4.89 -9.48
C HIS A 398 -4.84 -4.06 -9.13
N GLU A 399 -4.64 -2.96 -8.40
CA GLU A 399 -5.71 -2.05 -7.95
C GLU A 399 -6.46 -1.37 -9.11
N SER A 400 -5.82 -1.23 -10.29
CA SER A 400 -6.49 -0.73 -11.49
C SER A 400 -7.73 -1.52 -11.87
N LEU A 401 -7.77 -2.83 -11.54
CA LEU A 401 -8.96 -3.65 -11.79
C LEU A 401 -10.17 -3.11 -11.01
N MET A 402 -9.98 -2.74 -9.74
CA MET A 402 -11.04 -2.16 -8.89
C MET A 402 -11.50 -0.77 -9.34
N ARG A 403 -10.60 -0.03 -10.01
CA ARG A 403 -10.87 1.36 -10.43
C ARG A 403 -11.47 1.47 -11.83
N VAL A 404 -11.18 0.49 -12.70
CA VAL A 404 -11.56 0.53 -14.11
C VAL A 404 -12.71 -0.42 -14.43
N TRP A 405 -12.77 -1.60 -13.79
CA TRP A 405 -13.88 -2.52 -14.00
C TRP A 405 -15.15 -2.00 -13.30
N GLU A 406 -16.09 -1.46 -14.07
CA GLU A 406 -17.27 -0.77 -13.53
C GLU A 406 -18.19 -1.67 -12.69
N ARG A 407 -18.26 -2.96 -13.01
CA ARG A 407 -18.99 -3.93 -12.19
C ARG A 407 -18.31 -4.16 -10.84
N LEU A 408 -17.00 -4.33 -10.82
CA LEU A 408 -16.25 -4.51 -9.58
C LEU A 408 -16.34 -3.26 -8.70
N LYS A 409 -16.28 -2.08 -9.30
CA LYS A 409 -16.45 -0.81 -8.61
C LYS A 409 -17.81 -0.74 -7.89
N ARG A 410 -18.89 -1.09 -8.59
CA ARG A 410 -20.23 -1.20 -7.96
C ARG A 410 -20.25 -2.23 -6.84
N TRP A 411 -19.66 -3.42 -7.03
CA TRP A 411 -19.57 -4.44 -5.99
C TRP A 411 -18.80 -3.97 -4.76
N THR A 412 -17.73 -3.19 -4.94
CA THR A 412 -16.96 -2.64 -3.81
C THR A 412 -17.70 -1.52 -3.10
N ASP A 413 -18.49 -0.72 -3.81
CA ASP A 413 -19.34 0.32 -3.22
C ASP A 413 -20.46 -0.32 -2.38
N ASP A 414 -21.13 -1.36 -2.91
CA ASP A 414 -22.13 -2.14 -2.19
C ASP A 414 -21.54 -2.79 -0.94
N GLU A 415 -20.33 -3.34 -1.04
CA GLU A 415 -19.64 -3.98 0.09
C GLU A 415 -19.28 -2.94 1.17
N ALA A 416 -18.83 -1.76 0.77
CA ALA A 416 -18.51 -0.67 1.71
C ALA A 416 -19.76 -0.21 2.48
N LEU A 417 -20.90 -0.07 1.78
CA LEU A 417 -22.18 0.25 2.41
C LEU A 417 -22.64 -0.86 3.36
N SER A 418 -22.46 -2.11 2.95
CA SER A 418 -22.78 -3.29 3.77
C SER A 418 -21.94 -3.32 5.04
N ALA A 419 -20.65 -3.09 4.92
CA ALA A 419 -19.71 -3.02 6.04
C ALA A 419 -20.04 -1.86 7.00
N GLN A 420 -20.40 -0.70 6.47
CA GLN A 420 -20.79 0.45 7.29
C GLN A 420 -22.07 0.17 8.09
N ARG A 421 -23.07 -0.46 7.44
CA ARG A 421 -24.32 -0.86 8.12
C ARG A 421 -24.06 -1.88 9.24
N TYR A 422 -23.23 -2.88 8.96
CA TYR A 422 -22.86 -3.87 9.96
C TYR A 422 -22.13 -3.25 11.16
N ARG A 423 -21.13 -2.37 10.94
CA ARG A 423 -20.42 -1.71 12.03
C ARG A 423 -21.38 -0.90 12.90
N ARG A 424 -22.24 -0.08 12.28
CA ARG A 424 -23.25 0.68 13.02
C ARG A 424 -24.17 -0.23 13.85
N LEU A 425 -24.57 -1.38 13.30
CA LEU A 425 -25.36 -2.38 13.99
C LEU A 425 -24.60 -2.99 15.18
N ALA A 426 -23.36 -3.41 14.97
CA ALA A 426 -22.52 -4.01 16.00
C ALA A 426 -22.20 -3.03 17.13
N ASP A 427 -21.87 -1.77 16.80
CA ASP A 427 -21.61 -0.70 17.77
C ASP A 427 -22.87 -0.41 18.60
N THR A 428 -24.05 -0.34 17.95
CA THR A 428 -25.30 -0.09 18.67
C THR A 428 -25.68 -1.29 19.55
N ALA A 429 -25.47 -2.52 19.09
CA ALA A 429 -25.71 -3.72 19.88
C ALA A 429 -24.83 -3.76 21.13
N ALA A 430 -23.57 -3.38 21.01
CA ALA A 430 -22.64 -3.26 22.13
C ALA A 430 -23.13 -2.20 23.15
N LEU A 431 -23.52 -1.00 22.67
CA LEU A 431 -24.07 0.04 23.51
C LEU A 431 -25.40 -0.40 24.17
N HIS A 432 -26.22 -1.17 23.47
CA HIS A 432 -27.45 -1.72 24.03
C HIS A 432 -27.17 -2.70 25.16
N ALA A 433 -26.17 -3.57 25.00
CA ALA A 433 -25.74 -4.48 26.07
C ALA A 433 -25.26 -3.75 27.32
N GLU A 434 -24.73 -2.52 27.16
CA GLU A 434 -24.35 -1.62 28.24
C GLU A 434 -25.52 -0.74 28.75
N ALA A 435 -26.74 -0.97 28.28
CA ALA A 435 -27.93 -0.15 28.55
C ALA A 435 -27.79 1.34 28.15
N LYS A 436 -26.93 1.65 27.19
CA LYS A 436 -26.69 3.01 26.67
C LYS A 436 -27.44 3.32 25.37
N ALA A 437 -28.00 2.31 24.70
CA ALA A 437 -28.82 2.47 23.51
C ALA A 437 -30.12 1.69 23.59
N GLY A 438 -31.18 2.22 22.98
CA GLY A 438 -32.47 1.50 22.82
C GLY A 438 -32.46 0.56 21.62
N LEU A 439 -33.49 -0.26 21.49
CA LEU A 439 -33.73 -1.08 20.30
C LEU A 439 -34.01 -0.19 19.09
N TRP A 440 -33.63 -0.67 17.90
CA TRP A 440 -33.87 0.08 16.68
C TRP A 440 -35.34 0.06 16.28
N ARG A 441 -35.76 1.18 15.70
CA ARG A 441 -37.08 1.38 15.10
C ARG A 441 -36.95 1.71 13.63
N ASP A 442 -38.05 1.72 12.90
CA ASP A 442 -38.08 2.17 11.52
C ASP A 442 -37.74 3.67 11.42
N PRO A 443 -36.99 4.12 10.41
CA PRO A 443 -36.57 3.34 9.22
C PRO A 443 -35.28 2.52 9.40
N ASP A 444 -34.47 2.72 10.44
CA ASP A 444 -33.17 2.06 10.63
C ASP A 444 -33.32 0.53 10.75
N LEU A 445 -34.35 0.07 11.44
CA LEU A 445 -34.65 -1.36 11.58
C LEU A 445 -34.96 -1.99 10.22
N GLN A 446 -35.82 -1.39 9.43
CA GLN A 446 -36.20 -1.93 8.12
C GLN A 446 -35.00 -1.98 7.16
N LEU A 447 -34.18 -0.91 7.14
CA LEU A 447 -32.94 -0.87 6.35
C LEU A 447 -31.94 -1.98 6.73
N ALA A 448 -31.87 -2.33 8.01
CA ALA A 448 -31.00 -3.40 8.48
C ALA A 448 -31.55 -4.79 8.15
N LEU A 449 -32.87 -4.98 8.22
CA LEU A 449 -33.53 -6.23 7.83
C LEU A 449 -33.40 -6.50 6.33
N ASP A 450 -33.61 -5.47 5.50
CA ASP A 450 -33.44 -5.55 4.06
C ASP A 450 -31.99 -5.86 3.70
N TRP A 451 -31.03 -5.19 4.36
CA TRP A 451 -29.63 -5.49 4.20
C TRP A 451 -29.29 -6.93 4.59
N ARG A 452 -29.78 -7.44 5.75
CA ARG A 452 -29.56 -8.82 6.19
C ARG A 452 -30.04 -9.82 5.15
N THR A 453 -31.21 -9.57 4.56
CA THR A 453 -31.83 -10.43 3.55
C THR A 453 -31.04 -10.43 2.24
N GLN A 454 -30.58 -9.26 1.80
CA GLN A 454 -29.88 -9.09 0.53
C GLN A 454 -28.41 -9.50 0.62
N ALA A 455 -27.70 -9.05 1.65
CA ALA A 455 -26.26 -9.27 1.80
C ALA A 455 -25.95 -10.66 2.36
N ARG A 456 -26.86 -11.28 3.13
CA ARG A 456 -26.68 -12.56 3.83
C ARG A 456 -25.31 -12.62 4.54
N PRO A 457 -25.06 -11.69 5.48
CA PRO A 457 -23.79 -11.64 6.19
C PRO A 457 -23.63 -12.90 7.05
N ASN A 458 -22.38 -13.39 7.14
CA ASN A 458 -22.02 -14.49 8.02
C ASN A 458 -20.89 -14.09 8.99
N ILE A 459 -20.63 -14.95 9.97
CA ILE A 459 -19.64 -14.69 11.02
C ILE A 459 -18.22 -14.49 10.45
N ALA A 460 -17.83 -15.23 9.39
CA ALA A 460 -16.52 -15.11 8.76
C ALA A 460 -16.34 -13.77 8.03
N TRP A 461 -17.41 -13.29 7.40
CA TRP A 461 -17.45 -11.97 6.79
C TRP A 461 -17.39 -10.86 7.84
N ALA A 462 -18.23 -10.97 8.88
CA ALA A 462 -18.36 -9.99 9.94
C ALA A 462 -17.07 -9.82 10.78
N ALA A 463 -16.38 -10.92 11.08
CA ALA A 463 -15.12 -10.92 11.82
C ALA A 463 -14.00 -10.07 11.17
N ARG A 464 -14.15 -9.75 9.89
CA ARG A 464 -13.24 -8.84 9.16
C ARG A 464 -13.46 -7.38 9.48
N LEU A 465 -14.62 -7.01 10.03
CA LEU A 465 -15.11 -5.65 10.14
C LEU A 465 -15.25 -5.19 11.59
N ALA A 466 -15.91 -6.00 12.40
CA ALA A 466 -16.11 -5.78 13.84
C ALA A 466 -16.43 -7.10 14.53
N PRO A 467 -16.06 -7.27 15.82
CA PRO A 467 -16.47 -8.43 16.61
C PRO A 467 -17.96 -8.36 16.99
N GLY A 468 -18.51 -9.47 17.49
CA GLY A 468 -19.86 -9.49 18.07
C GLY A 468 -20.98 -9.74 17.08
N PHE A 469 -20.74 -10.51 16.01
CA PHE A 469 -21.76 -10.83 14.99
C PHE A 469 -23.05 -11.38 15.58
N ASP A 470 -22.94 -12.39 16.46
CA ASP A 470 -24.11 -13.04 17.07
C ASP A 470 -24.90 -12.05 17.95
N ALA A 471 -24.20 -11.20 18.69
CA ALA A 471 -24.82 -10.14 19.49
C ALA A 471 -25.53 -9.09 18.60
N ALA A 472 -24.92 -8.73 17.48
CA ALA A 472 -25.51 -7.79 16.52
C ALA A 472 -26.76 -8.39 15.85
N MET A 473 -26.75 -9.68 15.50
CA MET A 473 -27.93 -10.37 14.94
C MET A 473 -29.03 -10.53 16.00
N ALA A 474 -28.68 -10.92 17.22
CA ALA A 474 -29.62 -11.00 18.33
C ALA A 474 -30.28 -9.66 18.66
N PHE A 475 -29.51 -8.56 18.63
CA PHE A 475 -30.04 -7.20 18.80
C PHE A 475 -31.04 -6.85 17.69
N LEU A 476 -30.75 -7.20 16.43
CA LEU A 476 -31.64 -6.99 15.29
C LEU A 476 -32.94 -7.80 15.44
N ASP A 477 -32.83 -9.06 15.88
CA ASP A 477 -33.99 -9.92 16.14
C ASP A 477 -34.84 -9.40 17.31
N SER A 478 -34.18 -8.88 18.37
CA SER A 478 -34.87 -8.25 19.49
C SER A 478 -35.61 -6.97 19.07
N SER A 479 -34.98 -6.17 18.20
CA SER A 479 -35.60 -4.96 17.63
C SER A 479 -36.81 -5.30 16.78
N LEU A 480 -36.73 -6.37 15.97
CA LEU A 480 -37.84 -6.90 15.18
C LEU A 480 -38.98 -7.39 16.07
N ALA A 481 -38.65 -8.18 17.08
CA ALA A 481 -39.64 -8.71 18.02
C ALA A 481 -40.42 -7.61 18.77
N GLU A 482 -39.71 -6.51 19.18
CA GLU A 482 -40.35 -5.37 19.82
C GLU A 482 -41.27 -4.60 18.85
N ARG A 483 -40.82 -4.38 17.61
CA ARG A 483 -41.68 -3.79 16.54
C ARG A 483 -42.94 -4.60 16.34
N ASP A 484 -42.79 -5.92 16.19
CA ASP A 484 -43.92 -6.80 15.97
C ASP A 484 -44.86 -6.85 17.17
N ALA A 485 -44.32 -6.77 18.40
CA ALA A 485 -45.09 -6.64 19.62
C ALA A 485 -45.84 -5.29 19.71
N GLU A 486 -45.20 -4.20 19.32
CA GLU A 486 -45.82 -2.89 19.26
C GLU A 486 -46.96 -2.86 18.23
N GLN A 487 -46.73 -3.39 17.04
CA GLN A 487 -47.79 -3.52 16.01
C GLN A 487 -48.97 -4.41 16.46
N ARG A 488 -48.70 -5.48 17.19
CA ARG A 488 -49.79 -6.31 17.76
C ARG A 488 -50.58 -5.56 18.81
N ARG A 489 -49.88 -4.83 19.72
CA ARG A 489 -50.54 -3.99 20.73
C ARG A 489 -51.41 -2.91 20.08
N ASP A 490 -50.89 -2.26 19.05
CA ASP A 490 -51.66 -1.25 18.32
C ASP A 490 -52.86 -1.84 17.58
N ALA A 491 -52.70 -3.00 16.96
CA ALA A 491 -53.77 -3.70 16.28
C ALA A 491 -54.85 -4.19 17.28
N ASP A 492 -54.42 -4.70 18.44
CA ASP A 492 -55.32 -5.12 19.49
C ASP A 492 -56.06 -3.94 20.10
N GLN A 493 -55.34 -2.80 20.34
CA GLN A 493 -55.97 -1.55 20.79
C GLN A 493 -56.96 -1.00 19.77
N ALA A 494 -56.60 -1.01 18.47
CA ALA A 494 -57.48 -0.58 17.39
C ALA A 494 -58.71 -1.50 17.29
N ARG A 495 -58.50 -2.83 17.43
CA ARG A 495 -59.59 -3.80 17.47
C ARG A 495 -60.51 -3.60 18.67
N GLN A 496 -59.92 -3.38 19.86
CA GLN A 496 -60.67 -3.11 21.05
C GLN A 496 -61.47 -1.81 20.94
N ALA A 497 -60.85 -0.73 20.40
CA ALA A 497 -61.51 0.53 20.13
C ALA A 497 -62.69 0.35 19.14
N GLN A 498 -62.53 -0.48 18.10
CA GLN A 498 -63.62 -0.81 17.19
C GLN A 498 -64.75 -1.59 17.89
N LEU A 499 -64.37 -2.59 18.72
CA LEU A 499 -65.38 -3.35 19.49
C LEU A 499 -66.10 -2.46 20.50
N ASP A 500 -65.38 -1.53 21.15
CA ASP A 500 -65.98 -0.56 22.06
C ASP A 500 -66.89 0.42 21.34
N GLN A 501 -66.48 0.88 20.12
CA GLN A 501 -67.31 1.71 19.26
C GLN A 501 -68.57 0.99 18.81
N HIS A 502 -68.42 -0.29 18.38
CA HIS A 502 -69.60 -1.14 18.03
C HIS A 502 -70.43 -1.46 19.28
N ALA A 503 -69.82 -1.65 20.45
CA ALA A 503 -70.57 -1.81 21.68
C ALA A 503 -71.32 -0.57 22.09
N ARG A 504 -70.73 0.62 21.95
CA ARG A 504 -71.39 1.91 22.17
C ARG A 504 -72.58 2.14 21.20
N THR A 505 -72.36 1.91 19.89
CA THR A 505 -73.42 2.02 18.91
C THR A 505 -74.55 1.03 19.14
N ARG A 506 -74.21 -0.20 19.53
CA ARG A 506 -75.20 -1.21 19.96
C ARG A 506 -75.89 -0.84 21.27
N ALA A 507 -75.14 -0.31 22.23
CA ALA A 507 -75.67 0.17 23.53
C ALA A 507 -76.60 1.36 23.31
N GLU A 508 -76.25 2.30 22.45
CA GLU A 508 -77.10 3.44 22.05
C GLU A 508 -78.37 2.96 21.37
N ALA A 509 -78.23 2.03 20.42
CA ALA A 509 -79.39 1.43 19.76
C ALA A 509 -80.27 0.57 20.73
N GLN A 510 -79.64 -0.11 21.67
CA GLN A 510 -80.34 -0.85 22.76
C GLN A 510 -80.86 0.08 23.86
N ALA A 511 -80.19 1.21 24.16
CA ALA A 511 -80.67 2.17 25.13
C ALA A 511 -81.96 2.87 24.67
N GLU A 512 -82.10 3.11 23.32
CA GLU A 512 -83.36 3.56 22.74
C GLU A 512 -84.49 2.50 22.90
N VAL A 513 -84.16 1.22 22.81
CA VAL A 513 -85.14 0.10 22.99
C VAL A 513 -85.32 -0.24 24.48
N GLN A 514 -84.31 -0.04 25.31
CA GLN A 514 -84.30 -0.49 26.72
C GLN A 514 -84.55 0.65 27.73
N ALA A 515 -84.78 1.88 27.30
CA ALA A 515 -85.27 2.91 28.21
C ALA A 515 -86.58 2.50 28.96
N SER A 516 -87.26 1.48 28.47
CA SER A 516 -88.42 0.83 29.13
C SER A 516 -88.10 -0.38 30.01
N TYR A 517 -86.92 -1.02 29.82
CA TYR A 517 -86.59 -2.27 30.56
C TYR A 517 -85.40 -2.13 31.58
N ALA A 518 -84.70 -0.99 31.59
CA ALA A 518 -83.39 -0.86 32.24
C ALA A 518 -83.34 -0.66 33.78
N ARG A 519 -84.45 -0.68 34.48
CA ARG A 519 -84.39 -0.47 35.96
C ARG A 519 -84.18 -1.75 36.80
N ARG A 520 -84.22 -2.94 36.22
CA ARG A 520 -84.12 -4.18 37.02
C ARG A 520 -82.83 -5.00 36.89
N MET A 521 -81.98 -4.79 35.97
CA MET A 521 -80.79 -5.66 35.73
C MET A 521 -79.41 -5.04 36.15
N LYS A 522 -79.34 -3.80 36.55
CA LYS A 522 -78.07 -3.10 36.85
C LYS A 522 -77.24 -3.59 38.04
N ARG A 523 -77.76 -4.49 38.87
CA ARG A 523 -77.06 -4.90 40.10
C ARG A 523 -76.26 -6.23 40.06
N ARG A 524 -76.37 -7.05 39.03
CA ARG A 524 -75.71 -8.37 39.02
C ARG A 524 -74.51 -8.52 38.09
N ALA A 525 -74.25 -7.60 37.16
CA ALA A 525 -73.16 -7.72 36.18
C ALA A 525 -71.79 -7.13 36.61
N MET A 526 -71.76 -6.37 37.73
CA MET A 526 -70.52 -5.71 38.13
C MET A 526 -69.58 -6.54 39.00
N LEU A 527 -70.04 -7.66 39.57
CA LEU A 527 -69.21 -8.38 40.56
C LEU A 527 -68.35 -9.51 39.95
N SER A 528 -68.68 -10.00 38.78
CA SER A 528 -67.92 -11.13 38.16
C SER A 528 -66.74 -10.71 37.31
N MET A 529 -66.68 -9.47 36.89
CA MET A 529 -65.59 -9.00 36.00
C MET A 529 -64.31 -8.58 36.74
N LEU A 530 -64.42 -8.27 38.03
CA LEU A 530 -63.27 -7.82 38.82
C LEU A 530 -62.36 -8.96 39.32
N LEU A 531 -62.90 -10.15 39.39
CA LEU A 531 -62.15 -11.32 39.90
C LEU A 531 -61.33 -12.06 38.83
N ALA A 532 -61.67 -11.89 37.53
CA ALA A 532 -60.91 -12.55 36.45
C ALA A 532 -59.63 -11.84 36.06
N LEU A 533 -59.52 -10.52 36.28
CA LEU A 533 -58.33 -9.72 35.90
C LEU A 533 -57.18 -9.82 36.92
N LEU A 534 -57.44 -10.22 38.15
CA LEU A 534 -56.41 -10.36 39.19
C LEU A 534 -55.63 -11.69 39.11
N ALA A 535 -56.19 -12.73 38.52
CA ALA A 535 -55.56 -14.06 38.45
C ALA A 535 -54.52 -14.19 37.33
N VAL A 536 -54.65 -13.43 36.22
CA VAL A 536 -53.76 -13.51 35.07
C VAL A 536 -52.45 -12.74 35.24
N GLY A 537 -52.48 -11.66 36.02
CA GLY A 537 -51.32 -10.83 36.29
C GLY A 537 -50.23 -11.47 37.17
N MET A 538 -50.64 -12.35 38.08
CA MET A 538 -49.68 -12.95 39.03
C MET A 538 -48.93 -14.16 38.49
N ALA A 539 -49.45 -14.89 37.51
CA ALA A 539 -48.77 -16.09 36.95
C ALA A 539 -47.62 -15.73 36.01
N ALA A 540 -47.69 -14.58 35.34
CA ALA A 540 -46.63 -14.14 34.41
C ALA A 540 -45.34 -13.62 35.12
N GLN A 541 -45.50 -13.10 36.34
CA GLN A 541 -44.39 -12.46 37.08
C GLN A 541 -43.41 -13.50 37.67
N VAL A 542 -43.91 -14.67 38.04
CA VAL A 542 -43.10 -15.67 38.74
C VAL A 542 -42.21 -16.47 37.77
N ILE A 543 -42.64 -16.67 36.52
CA ILE A 543 -41.89 -17.48 35.54
C ILE A 543 -40.70 -16.66 34.95
N TYR A 544 -40.79 -15.36 34.98
CA TYR A 544 -39.72 -14.51 34.42
C TYR A 544 -38.49 -14.41 35.34
N GLN A 545 -38.70 -14.38 36.66
CA GLN A 545 -37.59 -14.18 37.60
C GLN A 545 -36.72 -15.44 37.83
N ASP A 546 -37.21 -16.64 37.59
CA ASP A 546 -36.44 -17.86 37.84
C ASP A 546 -35.50 -18.25 36.70
N ARG A 547 -35.75 -17.75 35.48
CA ARG A 547 -34.88 -18.02 34.31
C ARG A 547 -33.63 -17.11 34.21
N GLU A 548 -33.66 -15.94 34.82
CA GLU A 548 -32.56 -14.98 34.75
C GLU A 548 -31.43 -15.28 35.76
N ALA A 549 -31.77 -15.87 36.89
CA ALA A 549 -30.79 -16.17 37.95
C ALA A 549 -29.89 -17.40 37.64
N SER A 550 -30.40 -18.33 36.81
CA SER A 550 -29.68 -19.56 36.46
C SER A 550 -28.67 -19.39 35.32
N ARG A 551 -28.85 -18.34 34.48
CA ARG A 551 -28.00 -18.10 33.32
C ARG A 551 -26.69 -17.41 33.67
N LYS A 552 -26.70 -16.47 34.62
CA LYS A 552 -25.53 -15.67 35.03
C LYS A 552 -24.48 -16.47 35.80
N ARG A 553 -24.82 -17.54 36.49
CA ARG A 553 -23.85 -18.35 37.26
C ARG A 553 -23.03 -19.33 36.42
N GLY A 554 -23.50 -19.72 35.23
CA GLY A 554 -22.83 -20.68 34.37
C GLY A 554 -21.81 -20.06 33.38
N GLU A 555 -21.93 -18.76 33.14
CA GLU A 555 -21.07 -18.09 32.17
C GLU A 555 -19.77 -17.54 32.82
N ASP A 556 -19.82 -17.12 34.09
CA ASP A 556 -18.64 -16.59 34.80
C ASP A 556 -17.61 -17.66 35.19
N GLU A 557 -18.05 -18.90 35.50
CA GLU A 557 -17.13 -20.00 35.82
C GLU A 557 -16.41 -20.56 34.59
N ARG A 558 -17.05 -20.53 33.41
CA ARG A 558 -16.42 -20.98 32.14
C ARG A 558 -15.42 -19.99 31.59
N ALA A 559 -15.64 -18.68 31.78
CA ALA A 559 -14.73 -17.64 31.37
C ALA A 559 -13.43 -17.64 32.18
N GLN A 560 -13.52 -17.88 33.50
CA GLN A 560 -12.33 -17.96 34.35
C GLN A 560 -11.48 -19.20 34.09
N GLN A 561 -12.09 -20.35 33.80
CA GLN A 561 -11.35 -21.57 33.48
C GLN A 561 -10.69 -21.53 32.09
N ALA A 562 -11.31 -20.83 31.11
CA ALA A 562 -10.73 -20.67 29.79
C ALA A 562 -9.52 -19.73 29.81
N ALA A 563 -9.60 -18.64 30.58
CA ALA A 563 -8.49 -17.66 30.71
C ALA A 563 -7.27 -18.24 31.42
N LEU A 564 -7.48 -19.14 32.40
CA LEU A 564 -6.38 -19.82 33.10
C LEU A 564 -5.69 -20.89 32.23
N LYS A 565 -6.45 -21.60 31.39
CA LYS A 565 -5.89 -22.60 30.48
C LYS A 565 -5.10 -21.97 29.32
N SER A 566 -5.57 -20.85 28.78
CA SER A 566 -4.88 -20.11 27.72
C SER A 566 -3.51 -19.59 28.19
N LYS A 567 -3.45 -18.94 29.39
CA LYS A 567 -2.18 -18.45 29.94
C LYS A 567 -1.16 -19.54 30.21
N ALA A 568 -1.60 -20.70 30.66
CA ALA A 568 -0.71 -21.84 30.92
C ALA A 568 -0.19 -22.50 29.62
N GLN A 569 -0.99 -22.49 28.54
CA GLN A 569 -0.57 -22.99 27.24
C GLN A 569 0.46 -22.06 26.58
N ASP A 570 0.20 -20.76 26.58
CA ASP A 570 1.10 -19.75 25.99
C ASP A 570 2.48 -19.72 26.68
N GLU A 571 2.51 -19.95 28.01
CA GLU A 571 3.77 -19.99 28.76
C GLU A 571 4.55 -21.30 28.49
N ALA A 572 3.85 -22.41 28.34
CA ALA A 572 4.45 -23.71 28.00
C ALA A 572 5.03 -23.74 26.57
N GLU A 573 4.31 -23.13 25.60
CA GLU A 573 4.78 -23.01 24.22
C GLU A 573 5.99 -22.08 24.12
N ARG A 574 6.01 -20.97 24.85
CA ARG A 574 7.17 -20.06 24.93
C ARG A 574 8.43 -20.74 25.47
N VAL A 575 8.28 -21.51 26.54
CA VAL A 575 9.41 -22.24 27.16
C VAL A 575 9.93 -23.35 26.23
N THR A 576 9.01 -24.02 25.51
CA THR A 576 9.37 -25.07 24.55
C THR A 576 10.06 -24.51 23.32
N ALA A 577 9.55 -23.39 22.78
CA ALA A 577 10.17 -22.69 21.65
C ALA A 577 11.57 -22.18 21.98
N LEU A 578 11.75 -21.57 23.17
CA LEU A 578 13.06 -21.09 23.63
C LEU A 578 14.08 -22.22 23.83
N ARG A 579 13.63 -23.38 24.33
CA ARG A 579 14.51 -24.57 24.47
C ARG A 579 14.89 -25.14 23.09
N GLN A 580 14.00 -25.15 22.15
CA GLN A 580 14.26 -25.67 20.81
C GLN A 580 15.23 -24.77 20.04
N VAL A 581 15.08 -23.43 20.16
CA VAL A 581 15.99 -22.45 19.56
C VAL A 581 17.40 -22.54 20.19
N ALA A 582 17.49 -22.69 21.50
CA ALA A 582 18.77 -22.84 22.18
C ALA A 582 19.52 -24.12 21.75
N SER A 583 18.81 -25.23 21.58
CA SER A 583 19.40 -26.49 21.10
C SER A 583 19.87 -26.41 19.64
N GLN A 584 19.14 -25.68 18.80
CA GLN A 584 19.48 -25.49 17.39
C GLN A 584 20.64 -24.50 17.19
N ALA A 585 20.70 -23.44 18.02
CA ALA A 585 21.83 -22.52 18.01
C ALA A 585 23.13 -23.23 18.38
N GLN A 586 23.08 -24.18 19.31
CA GLN A 586 24.24 -25.05 19.67
C GLN A 586 24.66 -25.94 18.51
N LEU A 587 23.71 -26.53 17.75
CA LEU A 587 24.03 -27.34 16.59
C LEU A 587 24.70 -26.53 15.47
N TRP A 588 24.31 -25.27 15.26
CA TRP A 588 24.96 -24.37 14.32
C TRP A 588 26.36 -23.96 14.75
N GLN A 589 26.57 -23.66 16.04
CA GLN A 589 27.88 -23.36 16.58
C GLN A 589 28.83 -24.57 16.46
N ASP A 590 28.35 -25.79 16.67
CA ASP A 590 29.12 -27.01 16.50
C ASP A 590 29.41 -27.32 15.01
N ALA A 591 28.51 -27.00 14.09
CA ALA A 591 28.75 -27.11 12.67
C ALA A 591 29.84 -26.13 12.18
N LEU A 592 29.84 -24.90 12.70
CA LEU A 592 30.82 -23.87 12.41
C LEU A 592 32.22 -24.22 12.98
N ARG A 593 32.27 -24.88 14.12
CA ARG A 593 33.54 -25.37 14.71
C ARG A 593 34.17 -26.52 13.93
N ARG A 594 33.34 -27.28 13.19
CA ARG A 594 33.82 -28.44 12.38
C ARG A 594 34.29 -28.07 10.97
N ASN A 595 34.08 -26.82 10.54
CA ASN A 595 34.44 -26.38 9.19
C ASN A 595 35.18 -25.02 9.23
N PRO A 596 36.48 -25.01 9.50
CA PRO A 596 37.27 -23.79 9.70
C PRO A 596 37.46 -22.97 8.40
N GLU A 597 37.26 -23.54 7.22
CA GLU A 597 37.42 -22.83 5.96
C GLU A 597 36.27 -21.80 5.70
N LEU A 598 35.10 -22.04 6.26
CA LEU A 598 33.99 -21.10 6.19
C LEU A 598 34.20 -19.83 7.05
N ALA A 599 35.13 -19.88 8.01
CA ALA A 599 35.41 -18.75 8.88
C ALA A 599 36.31 -17.66 8.25
N GLN A 600 37.00 -17.95 7.17
CA GLN A 600 37.97 -17.01 6.53
C GLN A 600 37.33 -16.05 5.50
N VAL A 601 36.09 -16.30 5.10
CA VAL A 601 35.48 -15.61 3.94
C VAL A 601 34.77 -14.29 4.28
N MET A 602 34.65 -13.96 5.57
CA MET A 602 33.87 -12.80 6.04
C MET A 602 34.77 -11.65 6.51
N ARG A 603 35.42 -10.95 5.59
CA ARG A 603 36.08 -9.67 5.92
C ARG A 603 35.17 -8.49 5.52
N PRO A 604 35.08 -7.45 6.35
CA PRO A 604 34.22 -6.30 6.04
C PRO A 604 34.80 -5.49 4.89
N LEU A 605 33.91 -5.11 3.96
CA LEU A 605 34.18 -4.08 2.95
C LEU A 605 33.96 -2.72 3.59
N ALA A 606 35.01 -1.90 3.68
CA ALA A 606 34.87 -0.50 4.05
C ALA A 606 34.05 0.22 2.97
N SER A 607 32.86 0.72 3.31
CA SER A 607 32.07 1.55 2.40
C SER A 607 32.73 2.93 2.32
N GLN A 608 33.03 3.40 1.10
CA GLN A 608 33.37 4.81 0.90
C GLN A 608 32.13 5.66 1.19
N ALA A 609 32.30 6.70 2.00
CA ALA A 609 31.25 7.66 2.27
C ALA A 609 30.83 8.37 0.96
N THR A 610 29.54 8.63 0.81
CA THR A 610 28.99 9.24 -0.41
C THR A 610 28.37 10.60 -0.14
N LEU A 611 28.72 11.57 -0.99
CA LEU A 611 28.30 12.96 -0.89
C LEU A 611 27.35 13.31 -2.05
N TYR A 612 26.13 13.65 -1.75
CA TYR A 612 25.17 14.23 -2.70
C TYR A 612 25.22 15.75 -2.60
N ILE A 613 25.22 16.44 -3.73
CA ILE A 613 25.40 17.88 -3.79
C ILE A 613 24.17 18.50 -4.42
N GLN A 614 23.47 19.35 -3.66
CA GLN A 614 22.24 20.01 -4.08
C GLN A 614 22.43 21.55 -4.04
N PHE A 615 22.01 22.21 -5.12
CA PHE A 615 22.11 23.67 -5.25
C PHE A 615 20.79 24.24 -5.77
N GLN A 616 20.52 25.52 -5.45
CA GLN A 616 19.24 26.17 -5.71
C GLN A 616 19.27 27.15 -6.90
N ALA A 617 20.41 27.72 -7.19
CA ALA A 617 20.56 28.70 -8.25
C ALA A 617 21.68 28.31 -9.24
N GLU A 618 21.50 28.60 -10.53
CA GLU A 618 22.46 28.23 -11.58
C GLU A 618 23.86 28.81 -11.34
N GLU A 619 23.91 29.95 -10.68
CA GLU A 619 25.16 30.61 -10.28
C GLU A 619 26.02 29.77 -9.30
N GLN A 620 25.36 28.83 -8.59
CA GLN A 620 26.02 27.92 -7.65
C GLN A 620 26.59 26.66 -8.33
N ARG A 621 26.20 26.39 -9.56
CA ARG A 621 26.57 25.17 -10.32
C ARG A 621 28.09 24.99 -10.41
N THR A 622 28.80 26.02 -10.80
CA THR A 622 30.26 25.96 -10.97
C THR A 622 30.98 25.59 -9.67
N VAL A 623 30.51 26.11 -8.55
CA VAL A 623 31.06 25.79 -7.23
C VAL A 623 30.67 24.37 -6.84
N ALA A 624 29.45 23.96 -7.11
CA ALA A 624 28.96 22.58 -6.83
C ALA A 624 29.76 21.54 -7.65
N GLU A 625 30.08 21.83 -8.91
CA GLU A 625 30.94 20.99 -9.75
C GLU A 625 32.39 20.94 -9.25
N ALA A 626 32.93 22.07 -8.78
CA ALA A 626 34.26 22.12 -8.19
C ALA A 626 34.35 21.31 -6.89
N VAL A 627 33.33 21.36 -6.05
CA VAL A 627 33.22 20.53 -4.84
C VAL A 627 33.12 19.05 -5.21
N ARG A 628 32.28 18.69 -6.20
CA ARG A 628 32.18 17.33 -6.71
C ARG A 628 33.51 16.78 -7.21
N SER A 629 34.25 17.57 -8.02
CA SER A 629 35.53 17.11 -8.56
C SER A 629 36.57 16.85 -7.48
N ARG A 630 36.57 17.66 -6.40
CA ARG A 630 37.48 17.48 -5.26
C ARG A 630 37.07 16.36 -4.30
N ALA A 631 35.82 15.90 -4.35
CA ALA A 631 35.33 14.88 -3.44
C ALA A 631 36.13 13.59 -3.57
N SER A 632 36.51 13.18 -4.78
CA SER A 632 37.32 11.97 -5.03
C SER A 632 38.68 12.04 -4.33
N ASP A 633 39.34 13.20 -4.32
CA ASP A 633 40.63 13.41 -3.65
C ASP A 633 40.51 13.28 -2.12
N GLN A 634 39.31 13.45 -1.60
CA GLN A 634 38.96 13.34 -0.17
C GLN A 634 38.35 12.00 0.19
N GLN A 635 38.48 10.97 -0.67
CA GLN A 635 37.93 9.62 -0.50
C GLN A 635 36.39 9.59 -0.34
N LEU A 636 35.70 10.59 -0.88
CA LEU A 636 34.25 10.65 -0.94
C LEU A 636 33.77 10.34 -2.35
N ASN A 637 32.76 9.52 -2.47
CA ASN A 637 32.06 9.30 -3.74
C ASN A 637 31.01 10.41 -3.93
N ALA A 638 31.11 11.22 -4.99
CA ALA A 638 30.15 12.25 -5.33
C ALA A 638 29.53 11.98 -6.71
N PRO A 639 28.43 11.22 -6.77
CA PRO A 639 27.87 10.70 -8.02
C PRO A 639 27.32 11.79 -8.95
N GLY A 640 26.92 12.93 -8.41
CA GLY A 640 26.40 14.04 -9.22
C GLY A 640 26.12 15.29 -8.42
N ILE A 641 25.69 16.32 -9.13
CA ILE A 641 25.13 17.55 -8.57
C ILE A 641 23.68 17.69 -9.06
N GLU A 642 22.81 18.19 -8.23
CA GLU A 642 21.39 18.31 -8.53
C GLU A 642 20.90 19.74 -8.26
N LYS A 643 20.17 20.33 -9.22
CA LYS A 643 19.48 21.59 -9.02
C LYS A 643 18.10 21.35 -8.41
N VAL A 644 17.86 21.91 -7.25
CA VAL A 644 16.62 21.78 -6.49
C VAL A 644 15.87 23.11 -6.44
N ARG A 645 14.55 23.05 -6.35
CA ARG A 645 13.70 24.25 -6.32
C ARG A 645 13.66 24.95 -4.97
N ALA A 646 13.84 24.22 -3.90
CA ALA A 646 13.81 24.73 -2.54
C ALA A 646 14.83 24.01 -1.68
N GLY A 647 15.41 24.72 -0.73
CA GLY A 647 16.41 24.19 0.19
C GLY A 647 16.58 25.12 1.41
N PRO A 648 17.60 24.88 2.25
CA PRO A 648 17.85 25.67 3.44
C PRO A 648 18.24 27.10 3.10
N ALA A 649 18.00 28.03 4.03
CA ALA A 649 18.39 29.44 3.88
C ALA A 649 19.91 29.65 3.94
N ALA A 650 20.60 28.82 4.73
CA ALA A 650 22.07 28.83 4.83
C ALA A 650 22.63 27.48 4.32
N PRO A 651 23.91 27.42 3.90
CA PRO A 651 24.49 26.17 3.44
C PRO A 651 24.63 25.17 4.57
N GLU A 652 24.18 23.93 4.30
CA GLU A 652 24.17 22.82 5.27
C GLU A 652 24.83 21.59 4.66
N LEU A 653 25.68 20.92 5.44
CA LEU A 653 26.12 19.55 5.20
C LEU A 653 25.35 18.63 6.15
N ARG A 654 24.40 17.92 5.61
CA ARG A 654 23.52 17.03 6.36
C ARG A 654 24.12 15.65 6.45
N TYR A 655 24.06 15.05 7.64
CA TYR A 655 24.36 13.66 7.90
C TYR A 655 23.21 13.01 8.67
N PHE A 656 23.15 11.69 8.61
CA PHE A 656 21.91 10.97 8.96
C PHE A 656 22.11 9.91 10.05
N HIS A 657 23.36 9.51 10.32
CA HIS A 657 23.71 8.57 11.36
C HIS A 657 24.76 9.18 12.29
N GLU A 658 24.65 8.98 13.59
CA GLU A 658 25.59 9.54 14.58
C GLU A 658 27.05 9.18 14.28
N GLN A 659 27.27 7.97 13.78
CA GLN A 659 28.61 7.49 13.41
C GLN A 659 29.23 8.28 12.23
N ASP A 660 28.44 8.92 11.38
CA ASP A 660 28.90 9.69 10.22
C ASP A 660 29.33 11.12 10.59
N LEU A 661 29.12 11.54 11.84
CA LEU A 661 29.46 12.89 12.32
C LEU A 661 30.93 13.24 12.05
N ARG A 662 31.85 12.32 12.32
CA ARG A 662 33.28 12.58 12.09
C ARG A 662 33.61 12.77 10.62
N GLU A 663 33.01 11.98 9.75
CA GLU A 663 33.20 12.10 8.30
C GLU A 663 32.51 13.37 7.74
N ALA A 664 31.35 13.72 8.27
CA ALA A 664 30.67 14.97 7.92
C ALA A 664 31.47 16.20 8.37
N GLN A 665 32.06 16.18 9.55
CA GLN A 665 32.94 17.26 10.03
C GLN A 665 34.21 17.40 9.19
N LYS A 666 34.85 16.30 8.81
CA LYS A 666 36.00 16.31 7.90
C LYS A 666 35.60 16.86 6.52
N ALA A 667 34.47 16.42 5.98
CA ALA A 667 33.96 16.90 4.71
C ALA A 667 33.67 18.42 4.74
N ALA A 668 32.98 18.91 5.78
CA ALA A 668 32.71 20.34 5.93
C ALA A 668 33.97 21.18 6.03
N ALA A 669 34.99 20.72 6.73
CA ALA A 669 36.22 21.48 6.93
C ALA A 669 36.94 21.88 5.61
N TRP A 670 37.00 20.99 4.63
CA TRP A 670 37.58 21.32 3.33
C TRP A 670 36.60 22.06 2.40
N MET A 671 35.28 21.85 2.53
CA MET A 671 34.27 22.52 1.74
C MET A 671 34.10 24.01 2.11
N GLN A 672 34.34 24.38 3.38
CA GLN A 672 34.24 25.76 3.86
C GLN A 672 35.20 26.71 3.16
N GLY A 673 36.26 26.19 2.53
CA GLY A 673 37.15 26.96 1.67
C GLY A 673 36.56 27.34 0.30
N SER A 674 35.39 26.84 -0.06
CA SER A 674 34.74 27.09 -1.35
C SER A 674 33.82 28.34 -1.29
N PRO A 675 33.73 29.12 -2.39
CA PRO A 675 32.85 30.29 -2.45
C PRO A 675 31.40 29.94 -2.10
N GLY A 676 30.79 30.71 -1.20
CA GLY A 676 29.40 30.52 -0.79
C GLY A 676 29.16 29.38 0.26
N LEU A 677 30.22 28.69 0.69
CA LEU A 677 30.18 27.65 1.71
C LEU A 677 30.95 28.03 2.99
N GLN A 678 31.38 29.27 3.16
CA GLN A 678 32.16 29.72 4.33
C GLN A 678 31.35 29.54 5.65
N ALA A 679 30.01 29.68 5.58
CA ALA A 679 29.11 29.50 6.71
C ALA A 679 28.45 28.10 6.72
N LEU A 680 29.09 27.10 6.09
CA LEU A 680 28.59 25.75 6.03
C LEU A 680 28.45 25.12 7.43
N MET A 681 27.25 24.74 7.79
CA MET A 681 26.95 24.07 9.05
C MET A 681 26.82 22.56 8.85
N VAL A 682 27.45 21.81 9.71
CA VAL A 682 27.21 20.35 9.80
C VAL A 682 25.96 20.13 10.60
N LYS A 683 24.96 19.52 9.98
CA LYS A 683 23.64 19.37 10.55
C LYS A 683 23.23 17.90 10.62
N TRP A 684 22.93 17.45 11.81
CA TRP A 684 22.27 16.18 11.99
C TRP A 684 20.79 16.28 11.61
N VAL A 685 20.32 15.32 10.81
CA VAL A 685 18.92 15.26 10.45
C VAL A 685 18.29 14.06 11.18
N PRO A 686 17.70 14.29 12.36
CA PRO A 686 17.07 13.23 13.14
C PRO A 686 15.87 12.69 12.38
N GLY A 687 15.61 11.42 12.54
CA GLY A 687 14.46 10.80 11.96
C GLY A 687 14.62 10.37 10.50
N GLN A 688 15.83 10.26 9.96
CA GLN A 688 16.07 9.81 8.59
C GLN A 688 17.13 8.71 8.46
N GLY A 689 17.75 8.30 9.59
CA GLY A 689 18.80 7.27 9.58
C GLY A 689 18.39 5.94 8.99
N ASP A 690 17.09 5.63 8.98
CA ASP A 690 16.59 4.35 8.46
C ASP A 690 16.28 4.38 6.95
N LYS A 691 16.32 5.56 6.35
CA LYS A 691 16.10 5.78 4.90
C LYS A 691 17.37 5.98 4.13
N VAL A 692 18.46 6.27 4.83
CA VAL A 692 19.75 6.59 4.25
C VAL A 692 20.79 5.68 4.84
N LYS A 693 21.61 5.01 4.05
CA LYS A 693 22.72 4.17 4.52
C LYS A 693 23.73 4.98 5.32
N PRO A 694 24.39 4.37 6.32
CA PRO A 694 25.61 4.93 6.88
C PRO A 694 26.62 5.30 5.80
N GLY A 695 27.29 6.43 6.00
CA GLY A 695 28.26 6.97 5.06
C GLY A 695 27.65 7.88 3.98
N LYS A 696 26.36 8.19 4.00
CA LYS A 696 25.76 9.17 3.09
C LYS A 696 25.69 10.56 3.73
N MET A 697 26.08 11.56 2.96
CA MET A 697 25.98 12.97 3.32
C MET A 697 25.36 13.78 2.18
N GLU A 698 24.68 14.86 2.49
CA GLU A 698 24.08 15.78 1.53
C GLU A 698 24.58 17.20 1.78
N LEU A 699 25.29 17.75 0.80
CA LEU A 699 25.64 19.17 0.78
C LEU A 699 24.51 19.95 0.12
N TRP A 700 23.91 20.85 0.87
CA TRP A 700 22.91 21.78 0.41
C TRP A 700 23.49 23.18 0.36
N PHE A 701 23.49 23.80 -0.81
CA PHE A 701 23.81 25.23 -0.93
C PHE A 701 22.66 26.03 -0.31
N GLY A 702 23.01 27.09 0.42
CA GLY A 702 22.03 27.99 1.00
C GLY A 702 21.22 28.71 -0.07
N ALA A 703 19.98 29.13 0.27
CA ALA A 703 19.17 29.93 -0.62
C ALA A 703 19.95 31.20 -1.04
N PRO A 704 19.96 31.55 -2.33
CA PRO A 704 20.49 32.84 -2.75
C PRO A 704 19.70 33.95 -2.04
N ALA A 705 20.37 35.04 -1.69
CA ALA A 705 19.75 36.20 -1.03
C ALA A 705 18.47 36.58 -1.80
N LYS A 706 17.37 36.85 -1.08
CA LYS A 706 16.11 37.28 -1.71
C LYS A 706 16.37 38.40 -2.70
N ARG A 707 16.20 38.11 -3.97
CA ARG A 707 16.39 39.05 -5.04
C ARG A 707 15.05 39.25 -5.75
N LEU A 708 14.67 40.51 -5.88
CA LEU A 708 13.41 40.90 -6.50
C LEU A 708 13.60 41.02 -8.03
N LEU A 709 12.61 40.54 -8.77
CA LEU A 709 12.52 40.74 -10.22
C LEU A 709 11.35 41.66 -10.53
N VAL A 710 11.55 42.57 -11.46
CA VAL A 710 10.47 43.31 -12.11
C VAL A 710 10.08 42.53 -13.35
N VAL A 711 8.88 42.00 -13.37
CA VAL A 711 8.32 41.19 -14.48
C VAL A 711 7.51 42.12 -15.37
N ALA A 712 7.96 42.32 -16.61
CA ALA A 712 7.31 43.16 -17.60
C ALA A 712 6.32 42.46 -18.52
N GLY A 713 6.28 41.14 -18.44
CA GLY A 713 5.34 40.29 -19.17
C GLY A 713 5.76 38.83 -19.15
N SER A 714 4.81 37.90 -19.34
CA SER A 714 5.05 36.46 -19.38
C SER A 714 4.32 35.84 -20.59
N TYR A 715 5.03 35.02 -21.37
CA TYR A 715 4.61 34.54 -22.68
C TYR A 715 4.81 33.03 -22.76
N THR A 716 3.93 32.33 -23.46
CA THR A 716 4.04 30.88 -23.69
C THR A 716 5.03 30.50 -24.77
N GLN A 717 5.41 31.47 -25.62
CA GLN A 717 6.41 31.30 -26.69
C GLN A 717 7.55 32.30 -26.50
N ARG A 718 8.76 31.84 -26.73
CA ARG A 718 9.97 32.60 -26.54
C ARG A 718 10.04 33.83 -27.46
N ASP A 719 9.64 33.68 -28.72
CA ASP A 719 9.67 34.74 -29.71
C ASP A 719 8.79 35.94 -29.31
N ASN A 720 7.66 35.70 -28.66
CA ASN A 720 6.79 36.77 -28.17
C ASN A 720 7.44 37.53 -26.99
N ALA A 721 8.17 36.81 -26.13
CA ALA A 721 8.91 37.45 -25.06
C ALA A 721 10.09 38.30 -25.61
N GLU A 722 10.79 37.84 -26.66
CA GLU A 722 11.87 38.55 -27.33
C GLU A 722 11.36 39.80 -28.08
N GLN A 723 10.18 39.74 -28.71
CA GLN A 723 9.51 40.91 -29.29
C GLN A 723 9.19 41.97 -28.24
N GLN A 724 8.64 41.55 -27.10
CA GLN A 724 8.36 42.46 -25.99
C GLN A 724 9.63 43.05 -25.42
N LEU A 725 10.70 42.26 -25.28
CA LEU A 725 12.01 42.75 -24.86
C LEU A 725 12.53 43.84 -25.80
N ALA A 726 12.42 43.64 -27.13
CA ALA A 726 12.82 44.62 -28.12
C ALA A 726 12.03 45.93 -28.00
N ALA A 727 10.72 45.85 -27.74
CA ALA A 727 9.85 47.00 -27.54
C ALA A 727 10.17 47.82 -26.27
N LEU A 728 10.72 47.15 -25.25
CA LEU A 728 11.05 47.75 -23.95
C LEU A 728 12.54 48.18 -23.84
N LYS A 729 13.39 47.80 -24.78
CA LYS A 729 14.84 47.98 -24.73
C LYS A 729 15.27 49.46 -24.63
N ALA A 730 14.45 50.39 -25.05
CA ALA A 730 14.71 51.85 -25.01
C ALA A 730 14.49 52.46 -23.60
N LEU A 731 13.98 51.71 -22.61
CA LEU A 731 13.62 52.20 -21.27
C LEU A 731 14.79 52.13 -20.26
N GLY A 732 15.98 51.69 -20.67
CA GLY A 732 17.23 51.83 -19.92
C GLY A 732 17.63 50.71 -18.94
N PRO A 733 16.79 50.01 -18.20
CA PRO A 733 17.27 48.91 -17.36
C PRO A 733 17.59 47.65 -18.19
N ALA A 734 18.57 46.87 -17.74
CA ALA A 734 18.95 45.61 -18.39
C ALA A 734 17.82 44.56 -18.29
N LEU A 735 16.84 44.70 -19.20
CA LEU A 735 15.77 43.70 -19.36
C LEU A 735 16.30 42.48 -20.11
N ARG A 736 15.82 41.30 -19.73
CA ARG A 736 16.16 40.03 -20.38
C ARG A 736 14.99 39.08 -20.37
N VAL A 737 14.99 38.12 -21.29
CA VAL A 737 14.06 37.00 -21.27
C VAL A 737 14.63 35.89 -20.38
N ILE A 738 13.81 35.38 -19.49
CA ILE A 738 14.13 34.22 -18.66
C ILE A 738 13.10 33.13 -18.88
N GLU A 739 13.47 31.87 -18.65
CA GLU A 739 12.59 30.74 -18.61
C GLU A 739 12.08 30.55 -17.16
N THR A 740 10.79 30.61 -16.96
CA THR A 740 10.20 30.66 -15.60
C THR A 740 10.40 29.38 -14.80
N ARG A 741 10.70 28.27 -15.45
CA ARG A 741 11.04 26.99 -14.76
C ARG A 741 12.28 27.11 -13.85
N ASP A 742 13.19 28.04 -14.14
CA ASP A 742 14.42 28.24 -13.38
C ASP A 742 14.22 29.08 -12.11
N TYR A 743 13.00 29.57 -11.87
CA TYR A 743 12.68 30.50 -10.79
C TYR A 743 11.51 29.98 -9.96
N PRO A 744 11.74 29.49 -8.73
CA PRO A 744 10.74 28.74 -7.95
C PRO A 744 9.49 29.54 -7.59
N ASN A 745 9.59 30.87 -7.55
CA ASN A 745 8.44 31.73 -7.25
C ASN A 745 7.69 32.22 -8.50
N LEU A 746 8.11 31.83 -9.69
CA LEU A 746 7.40 32.10 -10.94
C LEU A 746 6.62 30.87 -11.40
N ARG A 747 5.48 31.10 -12.08
CA ARG A 747 4.66 30.01 -12.63
C ARG A 747 5.38 29.38 -13.81
N GLU A 748 5.57 28.07 -13.79
CA GLU A 748 6.25 27.31 -14.85
C GLU A 748 5.55 27.37 -16.21
N GLY A 749 6.35 27.14 -17.26
CA GLY A 749 5.84 26.99 -18.63
C GLY A 749 5.75 28.32 -19.40
N PHE A 750 6.42 29.38 -18.93
CA PHE A 750 6.41 30.67 -19.55
C PHE A 750 7.85 31.20 -19.81
N TYR A 751 7.98 32.11 -20.76
CA TYR A 751 9.11 32.97 -20.97
C TYR A 751 8.75 34.37 -20.45
N ALA A 752 9.50 34.88 -19.46
CA ALA A 752 9.20 36.15 -18.84
C ALA A 752 10.26 37.21 -19.21
N VAL A 753 9.81 38.39 -19.54
CA VAL A 753 10.70 39.56 -19.70
C VAL A 753 10.88 40.18 -18.33
N VAL A 754 12.11 40.20 -17.81
CA VAL A 754 12.41 40.67 -16.46
C VAL A 754 13.59 41.62 -16.41
N ALA A 755 13.56 42.53 -15.43
CA ALA A 755 14.73 43.31 -14.98
C ALA A 755 15.15 42.83 -13.59
N GLY A 756 16.40 42.95 -13.26
CA GLY A 756 17.01 42.52 -12.01
C GLY A 756 17.86 41.24 -12.20
N PRO A 757 18.27 40.60 -11.13
CA PRO A 757 17.68 40.64 -9.77
C PRO A 757 18.13 41.86 -8.95
N PHE A 758 17.23 42.45 -8.17
CA PHE A 758 17.50 43.57 -7.27
C PHE A 758 17.56 43.05 -5.81
N ALA A 759 18.52 43.58 -5.07
CA ALA A 759 18.66 43.25 -3.64
C ALA A 759 17.73 44.12 -2.77
N ASP A 760 17.34 45.30 -3.28
CA ASP A 760 16.54 46.30 -2.58
C ASP A 760 15.22 46.55 -3.32
N GLU A 761 14.13 46.65 -2.56
CA GLU A 761 12.78 46.90 -3.07
C GLU A 761 12.65 48.31 -3.67
N ALA A 762 13.38 49.30 -3.16
CA ALA A 762 13.34 50.66 -3.68
C ALA A 762 13.91 50.72 -5.12
N GLN A 763 15.02 50.02 -5.39
CA GLN A 763 15.59 49.90 -6.74
C GLN A 763 14.61 49.14 -7.67
N ALA A 764 13.98 48.08 -7.18
CA ALA A 764 13.02 47.35 -7.98
C ALA A 764 11.80 48.22 -8.33
N ARG A 765 11.28 49.03 -7.40
CA ARG A 765 10.17 49.98 -7.62
C ARG A 765 10.54 51.05 -8.64
N GLN A 766 11.71 51.64 -8.56
CA GLN A 766 12.18 52.64 -9.54
C GLN A 766 12.18 52.06 -10.96
N VAL A 767 12.61 50.82 -11.12
CA VAL A 767 12.60 50.13 -12.42
C VAL A 767 11.17 49.73 -12.83
N LEU A 768 10.31 49.35 -11.89
CA LEU A 768 8.91 49.08 -12.16
C LEU A 768 8.20 50.31 -12.74
N ASP A 769 8.41 51.50 -12.14
CA ASP A 769 7.81 52.74 -12.61
C ASP A 769 8.24 53.09 -14.03
N ALA A 770 9.54 52.89 -14.36
CA ALA A 770 10.07 53.11 -15.70
C ALA A 770 9.48 52.10 -16.73
N VAL A 771 9.33 50.84 -16.35
CA VAL A 771 8.82 49.77 -17.22
C VAL A 771 7.31 49.88 -17.40
N SER A 772 6.56 50.26 -16.35
CA SER A 772 5.11 50.39 -16.37
C SER A 772 4.58 51.43 -17.34
N ALA A 773 5.42 52.40 -17.73
CA ALA A 773 5.08 53.41 -18.76
C ALA A 773 4.72 52.77 -20.11
N LYS A 774 5.27 51.59 -20.44
CA LYS A 774 5.00 50.85 -21.68
C LYS A 774 4.42 49.42 -21.45
N ALA A 775 4.63 48.84 -20.27
CA ALA A 775 4.09 47.55 -19.87
C ALA A 775 3.19 47.75 -18.63
N LYS A 776 1.93 48.11 -18.85
CA LYS A 776 0.96 48.45 -17.78
C LYS A 776 0.76 47.39 -16.72
N ASP A 777 0.96 46.11 -17.07
CA ASP A 777 0.79 44.95 -16.19
C ASP A 777 2.12 44.51 -15.54
N ALA A 778 3.15 45.32 -15.58
CA ALA A 778 4.43 45.01 -14.93
C ALA A 778 4.28 45.00 -13.39
N TYR A 779 4.97 44.08 -12.72
CA TYR A 779 4.93 43.93 -11.28
C TYR A 779 6.25 43.43 -10.70
N ILE A 780 6.45 43.64 -9.39
CA ILE A 780 7.61 43.11 -8.68
C ILE A 780 7.24 41.73 -8.07
N LYS A 781 8.16 40.81 -8.23
CA LYS A 781 8.03 39.49 -7.64
C LYS A 781 9.38 38.97 -7.14
N PRO A 782 9.45 38.29 -5.98
CA PRO A 782 10.65 37.55 -5.60
C PRO A 782 10.95 36.46 -6.64
N GLY A 783 12.18 36.48 -7.17
CA GLY A 783 12.67 35.48 -8.12
C GLY A 783 13.01 34.16 -7.42
N TRP A 784 13.47 34.28 -6.19
CA TRP A 784 13.90 33.18 -5.33
C TRP A 784 13.24 33.25 -3.95
#